data_01905edf86ea91c35d7d622371a16dea
#
_entry.id   01905edf86ea91c35d7d622371a16dea
#
_cell.length_a   1.000
_cell.length_b   1.000
_cell.length_c   1.000
_cell.angle_alpha   90.00
_cell.angle_beta   90.00
_cell.angle_gamma   90.00
#
_symmetry.space_group_name_H-M   'P 1'
#
loop_
_entity.id
_entity.type
_entity.pdbx_description
1 polymer ?
#
loop_
_entity_poly.entity_id
_entity_poly.type
_entity_poly.pdbx_seq_one_letter_code
_entity_poly.pdbx_strand_id
1 'polypeptide(L)'
;MADAPITIPEEVSSLWESLDPAVRAALIASESKNDAESASAVKGSNASGQQGRRALVSSGPRMDDASATIIGGSSFTKREANPGWIKVRGDVYDAIKAKRDEELSTKVPVEIEVTLPDGKTLVENKEGVKYQAWRTTPFDVAATISRGLADNSNVARVTYTAYVSDYDPAEDGMEAADSLADAMGELEIDGVGEKSKMTMLWDMSRALVGSVSKIEFLKFQDDQDARTTFWHSSAHVLGEALERLYGSRLTIGPPLAGGFYYDSYMGDSNAGGALKEEDYKPVETMVAKIIKQKQKFERLVVTKEEALEMFTGNPFKEQIISTKVPDGTRTTVYRCGDLVDLCRGPHLPNTGRIKAFAATRHSATNWLGDTENDSLQRMYGISFPDKKMLKVWKENQEKAKERDHRRIAMKQNLIMFHELSAGSAFWLPHGARIYNKLISFIKEHYWKRGYDEVITPNVYNLDLWHQSGHAMHYKDAMFCFDVEGKEWAMKPMNCPGHCLMFAGKIRSYRDLPLRYADFGVLHRNELSGALSGLTRVRRFQQDDAHIFCREDQIEEEVIGALDFMKSVYTTFGMTYKLELSTRPTKALGEVELWDRAEAALARAMDTFAGKGGWRENPGDGAFYGPKIDIKVMDAMERVHQCATIQLDFQLPIRFDLQYNTGSKEKGNEFARPVMVHRAMLGSVERMFAVLCEHYGGKWPLWLSPRQVMIIPVHKDWNDYCQEVRDKLHDEGFYADVDLSKSTFQKKVRSAQVDQYNFQLVVGGKE
;
A
#
# COMPACT_ATOMS: atom_id res chain seq x y z
N MET A 1 29.88 -24.55 37.33
CA MET A 1 29.01 -23.79 38.22
C MET A 1 28.12 -24.78 38.89
N ALA A 2 28.13 -24.83 40.21
CA ALA A 2 27.45 -25.85 41.00
C ALA A 2 25.93 -25.70 40.88
N ASP A 3 25.27 -26.88 40.80
CA ASP A 3 23.80 -27.01 40.67
C ASP A 3 23.10 -26.27 41.82
N ALA A 4 22.23 -25.33 41.45
CA ALA A 4 21.28 -24.75 42.40
C ALA A 4 20.22 -25.81 42.73
N PRO A 5 19.88 -26.06 44.00
CA PRO A 5 18.90 -27.08 44.37
C PRO A 5 17.51 -26.66 43.91
N ILE A 6 16.79 -27.59 43.28
CA ILE A 6 15.37 -27.41 42.91
C ILE A 6 14.57 -27.19 44.20
N THR A 7 13.94 -26.02 44.34
CA THR A 7 13.12 -25.70 45.51
C THR A 7 11.69 -26.17 45.24
N ILE A 8 11.27 -27.25 45.93
CA ILE A 8 9.90 -27.80 45.83
C ILE A 8 9.02 -27.03 46.80
N PRO A 9 7.84 -26.48 46.36
CA PRO A 9 6.89 -25.82 47.27
C PRO A 9 6.41 -26.75 48.37
N GLU A 10 6.27 -26.24 49.59
CA GLU A 10 5.81 -27.04 50.74
C GLU A 10 4.50 -27.80 50.53
N GLU A 11 3.60 -27.25 49.73
CA GLU A 11 2.30 -27.82 49.42
C GLU A 11 2.33 -29.13 48.60
N VAL A 12 3.43 -29.41 47.91
CA VAL A 12 3.61 -30.62 47.09
C VAL A 12 4.77 -31.54 47.58
N SER A 13 5.39 -31.19 48.67
CA SER A 13 6.50 -31.95 49.24
C SER A 13 6.15 -33.40 49.61
N SER A 14 4.97 -33.64 50.19
CA SER A 14 4.50 -34.98 50.55
C SER A 14 4.18 -35.84 49.33
N LEU A 15 3.70 -35.22 48.23
CA LEU A 15 3.45 -35.90 46.96
C LEU A 15 4.75 -36.25 46.24
N TRP A 16 5.72 -35.37 46.31
CA TRP A 16 7.05 -35.57 45.75
C TRP A 16 7.79 -36.73 46.45
N GLU A 17 7.66 -36.82 47.77
CA GLU A 17 8.30 -37.93 48.53
C GLU A 17 7.64 -39.28 48.27
N SER A 18 6.38 -39.32 47.83
CA SER A 18 5.64 -40.55 47.51
C SER A 18 5.94 -41.11 46.12
N LEU A 19 6.62 -40.36 45.24
CA LEU A 19 6.99 -40.81 43.89
C LEU A 19 8.12 -41.82 43.91
N ASP A 20 8.08 -42.81 43.02
CA ASP A 20 9.15 -43.75 42.77
C ASP A 20 10.48 -43.02 42.45
N PRO A 21 11.64 -43.41 43.01
CA PRO A 21 12.91 -42.79 42.78
C PRO A 21 13.31 -42.68 41.29
N ALA A 22 12.88 -43.64 40.45
CA ALA A 22 13.13 -43.61 39.02
C ALA A 22 12.28 -42.55 38.30
N VAL A 23 11.06 -42.31 38.76
CA VAL A 23 10.14 -41.27 38.23
C VAL A 23 10.65 -39.87 38.66
N ARG A 24 11.14 -39.71 39.87
CA ARG A 24 11.78 -38.47 40.34
C ARG A 24 13.01 -38.12 39.49
N ALA A 25 13.87 -39.11 39.25
CA ALA A 25 15.06 -38.93 38.42
C ALA A 25 14.70 -38.57 36.95
N ALA A 26 13.64 -39.15 36.41
CA ALA A 26 13.16 -38.86 35.05
C ALA A 26 12.57 -37.44 34.94
N LEU A 27 11.86 -36.96 35.97
CA LEU A 27 11.32 -35.60 36.02
C LEU A 27 12.43 -34.55 36.11
N ILE A 28 13.45 -34.77 36.95
CA ILE A 28 14.64 -33.91 37.04
C ILE A 28 15.41 -33.88 35.70
N ALA A 29 15.53 -35.04 35.03
CA ALA A 29 16.18 -35.11 33.72
C ALA A 29 15.38 -34.44 32.59
N SER A 30 14.04 -34.37 32.72
CA SER A 30 13.17 -33.68 31.76
C SER A 30 13.23 -32.16 31.92
N GLU A 31 13.36 -31.63 33.15
CA GLU A 31 13.54 -30.19 33.38
C GLU A 31 14.92 -29.72 32.86
N SER A 32 15.97 -30.50 33.07
CA SER A 32 17.30 -30.16 32.51
C SER A 32 17.34 -30.23 30.98
N LYS A 33 16.48 -31.00 30.31
CA LYS A 33 16.29 -30.98 28.84
C LYS A 33 15.48 -29.77 28.39
N ASN A 34 14.43 -29.42 29.13
CA ASN A 34 13.62 -28.24 28.83
C ASN A 34 14.44 -26.93 28.99
N ASP A 35 15.33 -26.86 29.96
CA ASP A 35 16.24 -25.71 30.11
C ASP A 35 17.27 -25.65 28.98
N ALA A 36 17.72 -26.78 28.45
CA ALA A 36 18.62 -26.83 27.29
C ALA A 36 17.89 -26.46 25.99
N GLU A 37 16.63 -26.90 25.81
CA GLU A 37 15.80 -26.50 24.70
C GLU A 37 15.34 -25.05 24.80
N SER A 38 15.02 -24.54 25.98
CA SER A 38 14.71 -23.12 26.19
C SER A 38 15.93 -22.22 26.00
N ALA A 39 17.11 -22.67 26.35
CA ALA A 39 18.37 -21.94 26.07
C ALA A 39 18.75 -21.93 24.58
N SER A 40 18.41 -22.97 23.82
CA SER A 40 18.56 -23.00 22.35
C SER A 40 17.47 -22.19 21.66
N ALA A 41 16.24 -22.19 22.18
CA ALA A 41 15.13 -21.37 21.68
C ALA A 41 15.38 -19.87 21.90
N VAL A 42 15.99 -19.47 23.03
CA VAL A 42 16.36 -18.06 23.28
C VAL A 42 17.48 -17.58 22.36
N LYS A 43 18.38 -18.46 21.90
CA LYS A 43 19.37 -18.11 20.86
C LYS A 43 18.72 -18.02 19.45
N GLY A 44 17.63 -18.77 19.19
CA GLY A 44 16.87 -18.71 17.93
C GLY A 44 15.88 -17.53 17.87
N SER A 45 15.35 -17.04 19.00
CA SER A 45 14.33 -15.98 19.04
C SER A 45 14.88 -14.58 18.74
N ASN A 46 16.17 -14.34 18.89
CA ASN A 46 16.79 -13.07 18.47
C ASN A 46 16.96 -12.96 16.95
N ALA A 47 16.87 -14.06 16.20
CA ALA A 47 16.85 -14.04 14.73
C ALA A 47 15.44 -13.79 14.16
N SER A 48 14.34 -14.12 14.90
CA SER A 48 12.96 -13.97 14.41
C SER A 48 12.41 -12.53 14.46
N GLY A 49 13.04 -11.62 15.21
CA GLY A 49 12.64 -10.22 15.27
C GLY A 49 12.89 -9.41 13.99
N GLN A 50 13.67 -9.94 13.05
CA GLN A 50 13.97 -9.26 11.78
C GLN A 50 13.08 -9.69 10.60
N GLN A 51 12.42 -10.84 10.65
CA GLN A 51 11.56 -11.33 9.56
C GLN A 51 10.28 -10.49 9.35
N GLY A 52 9.84 -9.71 10.33
CA GLY A 52 8.64 -8.89 10.27
C GLY A 52 8.69 -7.68 9.32
N ARG A 53 9.82 -7.38 8.68
CA ARG A 53 9.96 -6.18 7.82
C ARG A 53 9.77 -6.43 6.32
N ARG A 54 9.61 -7.69 5.90
CA ARG A 54 9.43 -8.07 4.48
C ARG A 54 8.15 -7.52 3.82
N ALA A 55 7.16 -7.15 4.57
CA ALA A 55 5.81 -6.86 4.07
C ALA A 55 5.53 -5.41 3.65
N LEU A 56 6.53 -4.52 3.66
CA LEU A 56 6.38 -3.11 3.26
C LEU A 56 7.19 -2.75 2.00
N VAL A 57 7.87 -3.71 1.41
CA VAL A 57 8.52 -3.50 0.11
C VAL A 57 7.53 -3.92 -0.96
N SER A 58 7.20 -3.00 -1.86
CA SER A 58 6.44 -3.27 -3.07
C SER A 58 6.93 -4.56 -3.72
N SER A 59 6.02 -5.31 -4.29
CA SER A 59 6.25 -6.55 -5.04
C SER A 59 6.98 -6.28 -6.38
N GLY A 60 8.21 -5.73 -6.32
CA GLY A 60 9.14 -5.80 -7.42
C GLY A 60 9.61 -7.25 -7.60
N PRO A 61 9.92 -7.71 -8.82
CA PRO A 61 10.45 -9.05 -9.03
C PRO A 61 11.71 -9.24 -8.20
N ARG A 62 11.77 -10.34 -7.44
CA ARG A 62 12.98 -10.76 -6.74
C ARG A 62 14.06 -11.02 -7.77
N MET A 63 15.27 -10.55 -7.51
CA MET A 63 16.44 -10.99 -8.28
C MET A 63 16.68 -12.47 -7.95
N ASP A 64 16.43 -13.35 -8.92
CA ASP A 64 16.45 -14.81 -8.75
C ASP A 64 17.86 -15.39 -8.46
N ASP A 65 18.92 -14.57 -8.45
CA ASP A 65 20.32 -14.97 -8.27
C ASP A 65 21.08 -14.28 -7.12
N ALA A 66 20.36 -13.72 -6.15
CA ALA A 66 21.03 -13.23 -4.95
C ALA A 66 21.41 -14.39 -4.04
N SER A 67 22.55 -15.02 -4.30
CA SER A 67 23.23 -15.78 -3.25
C SER A 67 23.39 -14.85 -2.05
N ALA A 68 22.98 -15.29 -0.85
CA ALA A 68 23.15 -14.54 0.40
C ALA A 68 24.63 -14.17 0.58
N THR A 69 24.98 -12.95 0.23
CA THR A 69 26.35 -12.46 0.27
C THR A 69 26.36 -11.10 0.91
N ILE A 70 27.10 -11.00 2.01
CA ILE A 70 27.40 -9.71 2.62
C ILE A 70 28.46 -9.05 1.76
N ILE A 71 28.08 -8.03 0.99
CA ILE A 71 28.95 -7.34 0.03
C ILE A 71 29.44 -5.98 0.51
N GLY A 72 28.76 -5.36 1.50
CA GLY A 72 29.14 -4.05 2.05
C GLY A 72 30.46 -4.03 2.80
N GLY A 73 30.88 -5.19 3.30
CA GLY A 73 32.15 -5.41 3.99
C GLY A 73 32.28 -4.69 5.33
N SER A 74 33.33 -5.03 6.09
CA SER A 74 33.65 -4.44 7.40
C SER A 74 34.41 -3.12 7.33
N SER A 75 34.76 -2.64 6.12
CA SER A 75 35.65 -1.46 5.95
C SER A 75 34.94 -0.12 6.20
N PHE A 76 33.60 -0.10 6.32
CA PHE A 76 32.85 1.10 6.65
C PHE A 76 32.77 1.29 8.17
N THR A 77 33.81 1.84 8.78
CA THR A 77 33.89 2.00 10.26
C THR A 77 33.61 3.43 10.74
N LYS A 78 33.49 4.41 9.85
CA LYS A 78 33.26 5.83 10.21
C LYS A 78 32.36 6.55 9.23
N ARG A 79 31.54 7.45 9.75
CA ARG A 79 30.80 8.47 8.99
C ARG A 79 31.82 9.54 8.52
N GLU A 80 32.26 9.46 7.27
CA GLU A 80 33.19 10.40 6.67
C GLU A 80 32.43 11.43 5.82
N ALA A 81 32.64 12.71 6.09
CA ALA A 81 32.03 13.77 5.30
C ALA A 81 32.83 14.03 4.02
N ASN A 82 32.14 14.16 2.88
CA ASN A 82 32.67 14.41 1.55
C ASN A 82 33.84 13.46 1.19
N PRO A 83 33.62 12.15 1.15
CA PRO A 83 34.67 11.17 0.91
C PRO A 83 35.26 11.33 -0.50
N GLY A 84 36.55 10.96 -0.65
CA GLY A 84 37.33 11.21 -1.86
C GLY A 84 36.78 10.58 -3.14
N TRP A 85 36.06 9.44 -3.04
CA TRP A 85 35.46 8.77 -4.20
C TRP A 85 34.37 9.58 -4.91
N ILE A 86 33.70 10.52 -4.23
CA ILE A 86 32.73 11.43 -4.86
C ILE A 86 33.40 12.21 -6.01
N LYS A 87 34.58 12.74 -5.74
CA LYS A 87 35.38 13.48 -6.76
C LYS A 87 35.83 12.56 -7.88
N VAL A 88 36.38 11.37 -7.53
CA VAL A 88 36.85 10.39 -8.53
C VAL A 88 35.71 10.01 -9.48
N ARG A 89 34.55 9.68 -8.94
CA ARG A 89 33.35 9.36 -9.74
C ARG A 89 32.92 10.54 -10.63
N GLY A 90 32.99 11.77 -10.10
CA GLY A 90 32.70 12.98 -10.87
C GLY A 90 33.72 13.19 -12.02
N ASP A 91 35.00 12.96 -11.79
CA ASP A 91 36.07 13.08 -12.81
C ASP A 91 35.85 12.04 -13.94
N VAL A 92 35.44 10.79 -13.61
CA VAL A 92 35.08 9.76 -14.60
C VAL A 92 33.85 10.19 -15.42
N TYR A 93 32.82 10.70 -14.76
CA TYR A 93 31.64 11.22 -15.43
C TYR A 93 32.00 12.34 -16.42
N ASP A 94 32.79 13.31 -15.99
CA ASP A 94 33.21 14.45 -16.85
C ASP A 94 34.00 14.00 -18.06
N ALA A 95 34.89 13.00 -17.90
CA ALA A 95 35.66 12.44 -19.01
C ALA A 95 34.78 11.74 -20.07
N ILE A 96 33.79 10.96 -19.62
CA ILE A 96 32.85 10.28 -20.51
C ILE A 96 31.91 11.31 -21.16
N LYS A 97 31.42 12.29 -20.39
CA LYS A 97 30.54 13.34 -20.89
C LYS A 97 31.21 14.14 -22.01
N ALA A 98 32.49 14.49 -21.85
CA ALA A 98 33.22 15.22 -22.87
C ALA A 98 33.26 14.46 -24.23
N LYS A 99 33.45 13.13 -24.21
CA LYS A 99 33.37 12.28 -25.40
C LYS A 99 31.97 12.29 -26.02
N ARG A 100 30.93 12.15 -25.20
CA ARG A 100 29.53 12.15 -25.69
C ARG A 100 29.10 13.52 -26.22
N ASP A 101 29.55 14.61 -25.59
CA ASP A 101 29.29 15.98 -26.08
C ASP A 101 30.00 16.23 -27.42
N GLU A 102 31.22 15.69 -27.65
CA GLU A 102 31.91 15.71 -28.93
C GLU A 102 31.12 14.94 -30.00
N GLU A 103 30.71 13.68 -29.71
CA GLU A 103 29.86 12.89 -30.59
C GLU A 103 28.55 13.63 -30.94
N LEU A 104 27.87 14.24 -29.95
CA LEU A 104 26.66 15.01 -30.17
C LEU A 104 26.89 16.26 -31.00
N SER A 105 28.06 16.88 -30.91
CA SER A 105 28.42 18.06 -31.71
C SER A 105 28.49 17.76 -33.20
N THR A 106 28.83 16.51 -33.58
CA THR A 106 28.89 16.04 -34.96
C THR A 106 27.52 15.72 -35.56
N LYS A 107 26.48 15.57 -34.74
CA LYS A 107 25.10 15.30 -35.20
C LYS A 107 24.58 16.49 -36.01
N VAL A 108 24.09 16.22 -37.22
CA VAL A 108 23.47 17.22 -38.08
C VAL A 108 22.10 17.60 -37.57
N PRO A 109 21.83 18.86 -37.21
CA PRO A 109 20.51 19.29 -36.76
C PRO A 109 19.49 19.13 -37.90
N VAL A 110 18.39 18.43 -37.60
CA VAL A 110 17.27 18.22 -38.54
C VAL A 110 16.08 19.04 -38.04
N GLU A 111 15.44 19.82 -38.93
CA GLU A 111 14.21 20.56 -38.54
C GLU A 111 13.12 19.60 -38.12
N ILE A 112 12.43 19.95 -37.04
CA ILE A 112 11.33 19.15 -36.42
C ILE A 112 10.11 20.00 -36.20
N GLU A 113 8.97 19.31 -36.17
CA GLU A 113 7.67 19.89 -35.85
C GLU A 113 7.19 19.37 -34.48
N VAL A 114 6.57 20.26 -33.70
CA VAL A 114 6.04 19.91 -32.38
C VAL A 114 4.57 20.31 -32.28
N THR A 115 3.67 19.33 -32.12
CA THR A 115 2.25 19.56 -32.01
C THR A 115 1.83 19.62 -30.55
N LEU A 116 1.09 20.68 -30.20
CA LEU A 116 0.53 20.90 -28.87
C LEU A 116 -0.79 20.13 -28.68
N PRO A 117 -1.28 19.97 -27.44
CA PRO A 117 -2.53 19.26 -27.17
C PRO A 117 -3.78 19.86 -27.84
N ASP A 118 -3.76 21.15 -28.15
CA ASP A 118 -4.83 21.86 -28.87
C ASP A 118 -4.79 21.65 -30.40
N GLY A 119 -3.83 20.86 -30.89
CA GLY A 119 -3.63 20.57 -32.31
C GLY A 119 -2.75 21.60 -33.05
N LYS A 120 -2.29 22.64 -32.40
CA LYS A 120 -1.43 23.65 -33.00
C LYS A 120 0.00 23.08 -33.17
N THR A 121 0.54 23.11 -34.36
CA THR A 121 1.92 22.71 -34.65
C THR A 121 2.83 23.94 -34.62
N LEU A 122 3.95 23.80 -33.90
CA LEU A 122 5.01 24.79 -33.79
C LEU A 122 6.23 24.27 -34.52
N VAL A 123 6.89 25.15 -35.32
CA VAL A 123 8.11 24.85 -36.09
C VAL A 123 9.29 25.75 -35.72
N GLU A 124 9.00 26.83 -34.98
CA GLU A 124 9.98 27.82 -34.56
C GLU A 124 9.59 28.51 -33.27
N ASN A 125 10.54 29.14 -32.59
CA ASN A 125 10.31 29.95 -31.42
C ASN A 125 9.81 31.37 -31.78
N LYS A 126 9.55 32.21 -30.77
CA LYS A 126 9.10 33.61 -30.97
C LYS A 126 10.09 34.51 -31.71
N GLU A 127 11.35 34.14 -31.78
CA GLU A 127 12.44 34.85 -32.42
C GLU A 127 12.69 34.37 -33.86
N GLY A 128 11.87 33.42 -34.35
CA GLY A 128 11.97 32.83 -35.67
C GLY A 128 13.08 31.76 -35.82
N VAL A 129 13.59 31.25 -34.68
CA VAL A 129 14.58 30.16 -34.70
C VAL A 129 13.84 28.84 -34.84
N LYS A 130 14.19 28.08 -35.90
CA LYS A 130 13.61 26.77 -36.20
C LYS A 130 13.90 25.76 -35.10
N TYR A 131 12.91 24.90 -34.77
CA TYR A 131 13.11 23.76 -33.91
C TYR A 131 13.91 22.67 -34.61
N GLN A 132 14.89 22.11 -33.92
CA GLN A 132 15.82 21.14 -34.46
C GLN A 132 16.02 19.97 -33.51
N ALA A 133 16.00 18.75 -34.04
CA ALA A 133 16.45 17.58 -33.32
C ALA A 133 17.89 17.78 -32.81
N TRP A 134 18.24 17.16 -31.67
CA TRP A 134 19.52 17.28 -30.96
C TRP A 134 19.82 18.67 -30.35
N ARG A 135 18.93 19.65 -30.52
CA ARG A 135 19.11 21.03 -30.01
C ARG A 135 17.91 21.52 -29.19
N THR A 136 16.73 21.43 -29.76
CA THR A 136 15.50 21.95 -29.13
C THR A 136 15.04 21.05 -28.00
N THR A 137 14.77 21.61 -26.83
CA THR A 137 14.28 20.90 -25.65
C THR A 137 12.78 21.16 -25.42
N PRO A 138 12.07 20.32 -24.68
CA PRO A 138 10.72 20.63 -24.22
C PRO A 138 10.62 21.96 -23.46
N PHE A 139 11.68 22.35 -22.75
CA PHE A 139 11.74 23.64 -22.08
C PHE A 139 11.69 24.81 -23.08
N ASP A 140 12.38 24.74 -24.20
CA ASP A 140 12.38 25.77 -25.25
C ASP A 140 10.99 25.89 -25.87
N VAL A 141 10.34 24.76 -26.16
CA VAL A 141 8.97 24.74 -26.68
C VAL A 141 8.00 25.36 -25.67
N ALA A 142 8.07 24.97 -24.38
CA ALA A 142 7.24 25.54 -23.33
C ALA A 142 7.48 27.04 -23.13
N ALA A 143 8.74 27.51 -23.23
CA ALA A 143 9.13 28.91 -23.13
C ALA A 143 8.58 29.74 -24.30
N THR A 144 8.46 29.15 -25.47
CA THR A 144 7.80 29.78 -26.64
C THR A 144 6.33 30.09 -26.36
N ILE A 145 5.64 29.21 -25.62
CA ILE A 145 4.24 29.44 -25.20
C ILE A 145 4.21 30.50 -24.09
N SER A 146 4.85 30.19 -22.97
CA SER A 146 5.03 31.15 -21.86
C SER A 146 6.18 30.74 -20.95
N ARG A 147 6.89 31.72 -20.41
CA ARG A 147 7.96 31.50 -19.43
C ARG A 147 7.42 30.80 -18.17
N GLY A 148 6.22 31.18 -17.73
CA GLY A 148 5.57 30.57 -16.58
C GLY A 148 5.26 29.09 -16.77
N LEU A 149 4.90 28.66 -17.98
CA LEU A 149 4.71 27.25 -18.31
C LEU A 149 6.04 26.48 -18.20
N ALA A 150 7.11 26.98 -18.85
CA ALA A 150 8.43 26.37 -18.81
C ALA A 150 8.95 26.26 -17.36
N ASP A 151 8.74 27.31 -16.56
CA ASP A 151 9.23 27.37 -15.18
C ASP A 151 8.43 26.47 -14.20
N ASN A 152 7.17 26.13 -14.49
CA ASN A 152 6.33 25.30 -13.62
C ASN A 152 6.20 23.84 -14.09
N SER A 153 6.66 23.48 -15.28
CA SER A 153 6.62 22.11 -15.78
C SER A 153 7.77 21.29 -15.21
N ASN A 154 7.49 20.11 -14.73
CA ASN A 154 8.45 19.20 -14.14
C ASN A 154 9.06 18.27 -15.19
N VAL A 155 8.23 17.77 -16.10
CA VAL A 155 8.55 16.77 -17.12
C VAL A 155 7.61 16.98 -18.30
N ALA A 156 7.99 16.53 -19.49
CA ALA A 156 7.11 16.48 -20.66
C ALA A 156 6.70 15.02 -20.96
N ARG A 157 5.44 14.82 -21.34
CA ARG A 157 5.00 13.59 -22.01
C ARG A 157 5.04 13.84 -23.49
N VAL A 158 5.86 13.09 -24.21
CA VAL A 158 6.16 13.29 -25.63
C VAL A 158 5.71 12.07 -26.43
N THR A 159 4.93 12.29 -27.49
CA THR A 159 4.59 11.26 -28.48
C THR A 159 5.27 11.62 -29.79
N TYR A 160 6.26 10.83 -30.19
CA TYR A 160 6.98 11.06 -31.46
C TYR A 160 6.15 10.55 -32.64
N THR A 161 6.22 11.25 -33.75
CA THR A 161 5.72 10.80 -35.08
C THR A 161 6.74 9.86 -35.71
N ALA A 162 8.00 10.30 -35.71
CA ALA A 162 9.17 9.55 -36.18
C ALA A 162 10.42 10.09 -35.51
N TYR A 163 11.41 9.24 -35.31
CA TYR A 163 12.75 9.64 -34.90
C TYR A 163 13.57 10.08 -36.12
N VAL A 164 14.58 10.91 -35.91
CA VAL A 164 15.55 11.21 -36.95
C VAL A 164 16.38 9.96 -37.26
N SER A 165 16.89 9.85 -38.52
CA SER A 165 17.51 8.63 -39.04
C SER A 165 18.77 8.17 -38.30
N ASP A 166 19.43 9.06 -37.57
CA ASP A 166 20.66 8.80 -36.82
C ASP A 166 20.40 8.68 -35.27
N TYR A 167 19.16 8.50 -34.87
CA TYR A 167 18.76 8.14 -33.49
C TYR A 167 18.38 6.67 -33.41
N ASP A 168 19.05 5.95 -32.52
CA ASP A 168 18.71 4.58 -32.14
C ASP A 168 18.27 4.53 -30.67
N PRO A 169 17.01 4.14 -30.36
CA PRO A 169 16.56 3.99 -28.99
C PRO A 169 17.36 2.98 -28.15
N ALA A 170 17.90 1.92 -28.79
CA ALA A 170 18.71 0.92 -28.07
C ALA A 170 20.06 1.51 -27.63
N GLU A 171 20.68 2.38 -28.48
CA GLU A 171 21.92 3.10 -28.12
C GLU A 171 21.69 4.21 -27.08
N ASP A 172 20.44 4.64 -26.87
CA ASP A 172 20.07 5.67 -25.89
C ASP A 172 19.91 5.10 -24.48
N GLY A 173 20.13 3.80 -24.26
CA GLY A 173 20.12 3.14 -22.98
C GLY A 173 18.71 2.95 -22.38
N MET A 174 17.65 3.12 -23.16
CA MET A 174 16.28 3.03 -22.67
C MET A 174 15.83 1.59 -22.39
N GLU A 175 16.20 0.63 -23.24
CA GLU A 175 15.80 -0.78 -23.06
C GLU A 175 16.47 -1.42 -21.84
N ALA A 176 17.75 -1.15 -21.60
CA ALA A 176 18.43 -1.61 -20.39
C ALA A 176 17.99 -0.85 -19.13
N ALA A 177 17.52 0.39 -19.28
CA ALA A 177 17.00 1.18 -18.18
C ALA A 177 15.65 0.65 -17.67
N ASP A 178 14.81 0.07 -18.51
CA ASP A 178 13.53 -0.52 -18.09
C ASP A 178 13.74 -1.76 -17.21
N SER A 179 14.69 -2.63 -17.55
CA SER A 179 15.08 -3.76 -16.69
C SER A 179 15.71 -3.34 -15.35
N LEU A 180 16.32 -2.18 -15.31
CA LEU A 180 16.87 -1.56 -14.10
C LEU A 180 15.79 -0.96 -13.19
N ALA A 181 14.76 -0.36 -13.76
CA ALA A 181 13.65 0.21 -13.01
C ALA A 181 12.92 -0.86 -12.20
N ASP A 182 12.65 -2.02 -12.80
CA ASP A 182 12.07 -3.17 -12.13
C ASP A 182 12.93 -3.66 -10.95
N ALA A 183 14.25 -3.63 -11.11
CA ALA A 183 15.18 -4.06 -10.06
C ALA A 183 15.31 -3.05 -8.92
N MET A 184 15.12 -1.76 -9.21
CA MET A 184 15.27 -0.66 -8.24
C MET A 184 13.95 -0.39 -7.49
N GLY A 185 12.87 -1.12 -7.80
CA GLY A 185 11.55 -0.90 -7.18
C GLY A 185 10.98 0.48 -7.54
N GLU A 186 11.39 1.03 -8.67
CA GLU A 186 10.77 2.23 -9.21
C GLU A 186 9.33 1.86 -9.59
N LEU A 187 8.37 2.66 -9.14
CA LEU A 187 6.98 2.49 -9.52
C LEU A 187 6.88 2.47 -11.04
N GLU A 188 6.26 1.46 -11.62
CA GLU A 188 5.80 1.54 -13.00
C GLU A 188 5.05 2.85 -13.15
N ILE A 189 5.51 3.67 -14.09
CA ILE A 189 4.84 4.92 -14.41
C ILE A 189 3.58 4.49 -15.15
N ASP A 190 2.44 4.52 -14.44
CA ASP A 190 1.13 4.16 -14.95
C ASP A 190 0.88 4.82 -16.31
N GLY A 191 0.69 4.03 -17.36
CA GLY A 191 0.24 4.50 -18.65
C GLY A 191 1.02 4.04 -19.88
N VAL A 192 2.05 3.21 -19.74
CA VAL A 192 2.74 2.57 -20.86
C VAL A 192 2.30 1.11 -21.03
N GLY A 193 1.00 0.84 -20.95
CA GLY A 193 0.42 -0.37 -21.51
C GLY A 193 0.31 -0.19 -23.02
N GLU A 194 0.94 -1.03 -23.82
CA GLU A 194 0.86 -1.21 -25.29
C GLU A 194 0.48 0.00 -26.18
N LYS A 195 0.37 1.20 -25.63
CA LYS A 195 0.15 2.45 -26.35
C LYS A 195 1.44 2.87 -27.00
N SER A 196 1.61 2.49 -28.27
CA SER A 196 2.60 3.04 -29.18
C SER A 196 4.00 3.22 -28.53
N LYS A 197 4.98 2.40 -28.90
CA LYS A 197 6.42 2.50 -28.54
C LYS A 197 7.05 3.90 -28.68
N MET A 198 6.27 4.93 -28.99
CA MET A 198 6.69 6.31 -29.27
C MET A 198 6.18 7.34 -28.26
N THR A 199 5.41 6.96 -27.22
CA THR A 199 4.98 7.87 -26.15
C THR A 199 5.77 7.61 -24.88
N MET A 200 6.44 8.65 -24.34
CA MET A 200 7.30 8.52 -23.17
C MET A 200 7.39 9.80 -22.36
N LEU A 201 7.83 9.69 -21.11
CA LEU A 201 8.20 10.84 -20.30
C LEU A 201 9.61 11.30 -20.66
N TRP A 202 9.82 12.62 -20.75
CA TRP A 202 11.03 13.24 -21.25
C TRP A 202 11.46 14.40 -20.38
N ASP A 203 12.75 14.44 -20.02
CA ASP A 203 13.30 15.57 -19.27
C ASP A 203 13.03 16.89 -19.98
N MET A 204 12.63 17.90 -19.24
CA MET A 204 12.43 19.24 -19.81
C MET A 204 13.70 19.82 -20.43
N SER A 205 14.87 19.38 -20.00
CA SER A 205 16.21 19.83 -20.45
C SER A 205 16.86 18.93 -21.50
N ARG A 206 16.25 17.81 -21.87
CA ARG A 206 16.79 16.86 -22.85
C ARG A 206 16.32 17.27 -24.25
N ALA A 207 17.25 17.31 -25.20
CA ALA A 207 16.91 17.63 -26.60
C ALA A 207 15.97 16.60 -27.22
N LEU A 208 15.02 17.06 -28.02
CA LEU A 208 14.13 16.21 -28.81
C LEU A 208 14.91 15.50 -29.92
N VAL A 209 14.46 14.28 -30.26
CA VAL A 209 15.15 13.41 -31.25
C VAL A 209 14.29 13.07 -32.45
N GLY A 210 13.27 13.88 -32.71
CA GLY A 210 12.36 13.72 -33.85
C GLY A 210 11.17 14.65 -33.78
N SER A 211 10.30 14.58 -34.79
CA SER A 211 9.03 15.32 -34.80
C SER A 211 8.01 14.72 -33.85
N VAL A 212 7.29 15.60 -33.17
CA VAL A 212 6.39 15.25 -32.06
C VAL A 212 4.95 15.49 -32.46
N SER A 213 4.15 14.43 -32.47
CA SER A 213 2.69 14.49 -32.74
C SER A 213 1.89 15.02 -31.57
N LYS A 214 2.42 14.90 -30.33
CA LYS A 214 1.79 15.46 -29.13
C LYS A 214 2.84 15.70 -28.04
N ILE A 215 2.86 16.90 -27.45
CA ILE A 215 3.64 17.21 -26.26
C ILE A 215 2.75 17.77 -25.16
N GLU A 216 2.85 17.22 -23.94
CA GLU A 216 2.13 17.67 -22.76
C GLU A 216 3.14 18.09 -21.67
N PHE A 217 2.95 19.29 -21.11
CA PHE A 217 3.82 19.83 -20.06
C PHE A 217 3.22 19.57 -18.69
N LEU A 218 3.77 18.62 -17.97
CA LEU A 218 3.19 18.09 -16.74
C LEU A 218 3.69 18.86 -15.51
N LYS A 219 2.73 19.19 -14.60
CA LYS A 219 3.00 19.95 -13.38
C LYS A 219 2.70 19.11 -12.14
N PHE A 220 3.39 19.37 -11.05
CA PHE A 220 3.26 18.67 -9.77
C PHE A 220 1.80 18.57 -9.26
N GLN A 221 1.02 19.63 -9.41
CA GLN A 221 -0.34 19.70 -8.84
C GLN A 221 -1.35 18.88 -9.66
N ASP A 222 -1.15 18.80 -10.96
CA ASP A 222 -2.16 18.37 -11.92
C ASP A 222 -1.97 16.91 -12.35
N ASP A 223 -0.75 16.38 -12.27
CA ASP A 223 -0.38 15.10 -12.88
C ASP A 223 0.44 14.20 -11.93
N GLN A 224 0.16 12.89 -11.93
CA GLN A 224 0.83 11.92 -11.06
C GLN A 224 2.28 11.68 -11.51
N ASP A 225 2.54 11.59 -12.82
CA ASP A 225 3.90 11.37 -13.34
C ASP A 225 4.81 12.55 -13.03
N ALA A 226 4.25 13.77 -13.06
CA ALA A 226 4.97 14.97 -12.63
C ALA A 226 5.29 14.95 -11.12
N ARG A 227 4.42 14.41 -10.28
CA ARG A 227 4.70 14.21 -8.84
C ARG A 227 5.76 13.15 -8.63
N THR A 228 5.64 12.03 -9.33
CA THR A 228 6.61 10.93 -9.28
C THR A 228 8.01 11.41 -9.70
N THR A 229 8.12 12.11 -10.82
CA THR A 229 9.39 12.72 -11.29
C THR A 229 9.96 13.73 -10.29
N PHE A 230 9.09 14.52 -9.65
CA PHE A 230 9.50 15.50 -8.63
C PHE A 230 10.09 14.80 -7.40
N TRP A 231 9.42 13.77 -6.89
CA TRP A 231 9.89 13.03 -5.74
C TRP A 231 11.07 12.13 -6.04
N HIS A 232 11.15 11.56 -7.25
CA HIS A 232 12.33 10.86 -7.72
C HIS A 232 13.57 11.77 -7.71
N SER A 233 13.46 12.98 -8.28
CA SER A 233 14.54 13.98 -8.22
C SER A 233 14.88 14.40 -6.78
N SER A 234 13.88 14.46 -5.90
CA SER A 234 14.09 14.78 -4.49
C SER A 234 14.76 13.65 -3.72
N ALA A 235 14.56 12.39 -4.14
CA ALA A 235 15.31 11.24 -3.61
C ALA A 235 16.80 11.36 -3.91
N HIS A 236 17.19 11.76 -5.14
CA HIS A 236 18.58 12.00 -5.48
C HIS A 236 19.20 13.14 -4.64
N VAL A 237 18.45 14.22 -4.38
CA VAL A 237 18.91 15.31 -3.48
C VAL A 237 19.10 14.79 -2.05
N LEU A 238 18.26 13.89 -1.58
CA LEU A 238 18.45 13.21 -0.31
C LEU A 238 19.66 12.29 -0.33
N GLY A 239 19.86 11.51 -1.41
CA GLY A 239 21.03 10.65 -1.62
C GLY A 239 22.33 11.46 -1.58
N GLU A 240 22.40 12.60 -2.29
CA GLU A 240 23.57 13.52 -2.24
C GLU A 240 23.85 13.97 -0.81
N ALA A 241 22.80 14.34 -0.06
CA ALA A 241 22.96 14.78 1.31
C ALA A 241 23.49 13.66 2.21
N LEU A 242 23.00 12.42 2.08
CA LEU A 242 23.46 11.26 2.86
C LEU A 242 24.91 10.89 2.51
N GLU A 243 25.25 10.84 1.23
CA GLU A 243 26.61 10.52 0.78
C GLU A 243 27.62 11.58 1.24
N ARG A 244 27.29 12.86 1.12
CA ARG A 244 28.17 13.96 1.52
C ARG A 244 28.33 14.13 3.01
N LEU A 245 27.30 13.85 3.81
CA LEU A 245 27.35 13.97 5.26
C LEU A 245 28.02 12.77 5.92
N TYR A 246 27.76 11.58 5.40
CA TYR A 246 28.10 10.35 6.10
C TYR A 246 29.02 9.41 5.31
N GLY A 247 29.37 9.75 4.06
CA GLY A 247 30.12 8.87 3.19
C GLY A 247 29.40 7.54 2.93
N SER A 248 28.07 7.55 2.97
CA SER A 248 27.29 6.34 2.81
C SER A 248 27.38 5.78 1.39
N ARG A 249 27.37 4.44 1.27
CA ARG A 249 27.26 3.79 -0.06
C ARG A 249 25.77 3.77 -0.46
N LEU A 250 25.46 4.57 -1.45
CA LEU A 250 24.08 4.69 -1.95
C LEU A 250 23.65 3.43 -2.68
N THR A 251 22.40 3.01 -2.45
CA THR A 251 21.83 1.83 -3.12
C THR A 251 20.66 2.25 -4.04
N ILE A 252 19.44 2.37 -3.53
CA ILE A 252 18.26 2.73 -4.31
C ILE A 252 17.47 3.86 -3.64
N GLY A 253 16.83 4.71 -4.46
CA GLY A 253 16.06 5.87 -3.97
C GLY A 253 14.77 6.10 -4.77
N PRO A 254 13.77 5.20 -4.70
CA PRO A 254 12.55 5.34 -5.47
C PRO A 254 11.59 6.37 -4.90
N PRO A 255 10.75 6.98 -5.76
CA PRO A 255 9.57 7.72 -5.33
C PRO A 255 8.52 6.75 -4.77
N LEU A 256 7.62 7.30 -3.94
CA LEU A 256 6.46 6.62 -3.37
C LEU A 256 5.19 7.39 -3.73
N ALA A 257 4.02 6.79 -3.54
CA ALA A 257 2.73 7.47 -3.72
C ALA A 257 2.56 8.74 -2.85
N GLY A 258 3.31 8.88 -1.77
CA GLY A 258 3.23 10.02 -0.85
C GLY A 258 4.59 10.49 -0.34
N GLY A 259 5.59 10.62 -1.20
CA GLY A 259 6.95 11.03 -0.85
C GLY A 259 8.01 10.18 -1.52
N PHE A 260 9.13 9.95 -0.87
CA PHE A 260 10.25 9.15 -1.37
C PHE A 260 11.11 8.66 -0.22
N TYR A 261 12.05 7.74 -0.52
CA TYR A 261 13.12 7.38 0.40
C TYR A 261 14.44 7.20 -0.35
N TYR A 262 15.49 7.08 0.41
CA TYR A 262 16.78 6.61 -0.09
C TYR A 262 17.37 5.57 0.86
N ASP A 263 17.82 4.45 0.31
CA ASP A 263 18.51 3.39 1.01
C ASP A 263 20.01 3.55 0.85
N SER A 264 20.74 3.43 1.95
CA SER A 264 22.19 3.54 1.93
C SER A 264 22.82 2.59 2.93
N TYR A 265 23.98 2.06 2.57
CA TYR A 265 24.83 1.29 3.48
C TYR A 265 25.70 2.25 4.28
N MET A 266 25.65 2.10 5.59
CA MET A 266 26.37 2.96 6.56
C MET A 266 27.21 2.14 7.54
N GLY A 267 27.57 0.90 7.18
CA GLY A 267 28.26 -0.03 8.06
C GLY A 267 27.33 -0.73 9.03
N ASP A 268 27.92 -1.45 10.01
CA ASP A 268 27.15 -2.16 11.02
C ASP A 268 26.35 -1.17 11.89
N SER A 269 25.05 -1.38 11.96
CA SER A 269 24.12 -0.58 12.79
C SER A 269 24.50 -0.62 14.29
N ASN A 270 25.08 -1.72 14.75
CA ASN A 270 25.55 -1.88 16.13
C ASN A 270 26.86 -1.12 16.40
N ALA A 271 27.64 -0.83 15.34
CA ALA A 271 28.90 -0.07 15.40
C ALA A 271 28.71 1.44 15.14
N GLY A 272 27.47 1.96 15.18
CA GLY A 272 27.17 3.39 14.99
C GLY A 272 26.71 3.76 13.57
N GLY A 273 26.47 2.79 12.68
CA GLY A 273 25.95 2.98 11.33
C GLY A 273 24.45 3.29 11.25
N ALA A 274 23.72 3.29 12.37
CA ALA A 274 22.29 3.56 12.38
C ALA A 274 21.95 5.04 12.28
N LEU A 275 20.94 5.39 11.44
CA LEU A 275 20.33 6.71 11.43
C LEU A 275 19.47 6.93 12.68
N LYS A 276 19.42 8.19 13.14
CA LYS A 276 18.64 8.65 14.30
C LYS A 276 17.84 9.90 13.95
N GLU A 277 16.89 10.29 14.80
CA GLU A 277 16.15 11.54 14.63
C GLU A 277 17.07 12.78 14.63
N GLU A 278 18.20 12.70 15.33
CA GLU A 278 19.23 13.76 15.37
C GLU A 278 19.84 14.03 13.98
N ASP A 279 19.81 13.04 13.08
CA ASP A 279 20.33 13.15 11.71
C ASP A 279 19.38 13.95 10.78
N TYR A 280 18.09 14.14 11.14
CA TYR A 280 17.13 14.84 10.28
C TYR A 280 17.55 16.28 10.01
N LYS A 281 17.93 17.01 11.06
CA LYS A 281 18.30 18.43 10.92
C LYS A 281 19.58 18.65 10.11
N PRO A 282 20.68 17.91 10.31
CA PRO A 282 21.85 17.94 9.42
C PRO A 282 21.49 17.67 7.95
N VAL A 283 20.70 16.62 7.69
CA VAL A 283 20.27 16.25 6.33
C VAL A 283 19.43 17.37 5.71
N GLU A 284 18.40 17.89 6.39
CA GLU A 284 17.58 19.02 5.92
C GLU A 284 18.42 20.27 5.62
N THR A 285 19.45 20.51 6.43
CA THR A 285 20.38 21.63 6.24
C THR A 285 21.23 21.45 4.98
N MET A 286 21.73 20.23 4.73
CA MET A 286 22.48 19.92 3.52
C MET A 286 21.59 19.99 2.28
N VAL A 287 20.40 19.41 2.32
CA VAL A 287 19.40 19.50 1.25
C VAL A 287 19.07 20.97 0.93
N ALA A 288 18.92 21.82 1.93
CA ALA A 288 18.67 23.25 1.71
C ALA A 288 19.84 23.95 0.99
N LYS A 289 21.10 23.54 1.24
CA LYS A 289 22.28 24.05 0.52
C LYS A 289 22.27 23.59 -0.96
N ILE A 290 22.00 22.32 -1.19
CA ILE A 290 21.89 21.71 -2.55
C ILE A 290 20.80 22.43 -3.36
N ILE A 291 19.61 22.62 -2.77
CA ILE A 291 18.50 23.35 -3.41
C ILE A 291 18.91 24.80 -3.78
N LYS A 292 19.61 25.49 -2.88
CA LYS A 292 20.05 26.87 -3.10
C LYS A 292 21.07 26.98 -4.25
N GLN A 293 21.86 25.96 -4.47
CA GLN A 293 22.84 25.89 -5.57
C GLN A 293 22.17 25.73 -6.95
N LYS A 294 20.88 25.34 -7.00
CA LYS A 294 20.15 25.09 -8.26
C LYS A 294 20.88 24.15 -9.19
N GLN A 295 21.43 23.07 -8.64
CA GLN A 295 22.19 22.07 -9.40
C GLN A 295 21.31 21.49 -10.51
N LYS A 296 21.85 21.33 -11.70
CA LYS A 296 21.17 20.71 -12.84
C LYS A 296 21.13 19.19 -12.67
N PHE A 297 20.09 18.55 -13.20
CA PHE A 297 20.10 17.11 -13.45
C PHE A 297 20.58 16.90 -14.88
N GLU A 298 21.72 16.24 -15.03
CA GLU A 298 22.38 16.01 -16.32
C GLU A 298 22.44 14.52 -16.60
N ARG A 299 21.74 14.11 -17.67
CA ARG A 299 21.70 12.73 -18.15
C ARG A 299 22.95 12.40 -18.98
N LEU A 300 23.50 11.21 -18.76
CA LEU A 300 24.59 10.67 -19.56
C LEU A 300 24.32 9.20 -19.88
N VAL A 301 24.49 8.83 -21.14
CA VAL A 301 24.44 7.44 -21.60
C VAL A 301 25.84 6.85 -21.49
N VAL A 302 25.96 5.70 -20.84
CA VAL A 302 27.20 5.00 -20.57
C VAL A 302 27.11 3.53 -20.97
N THR A 303 28.23 2.91 -21.35
CA THR A 303 28.28 1.46 -21.54
C THR A 303 28.32 0.77 -20.17
N LYS A 304 28.12 -0.55 -20.14
CA LYS A 304 28.23 -1.35 -18.90
C LYS A 304 29.60 -1.17 -18.26
N GLU A 305 30.67 -1.19 -19.05
CA GLU A 305 32.04 -1.06 -18.60
C GLU A 305 32.30 0.35 -18.02
N GLU A 306 31.86 1.41 -18.72
CA GLU A 306 31.95 2.79 -18.23
C GLU A 306 31.17 2.97 -16.91
N ALA A 307 30.00 2.32 -16.76
CA ALA A 307 29.22 2.33 -15.53
C ALA A 307 29.95 1.61 -14.40
N LEU A 308 30.53 0.43 -14.64
CA LEU A 308 31.31 -0.30 -13.63
C LEU A 308 32.55 0.50 -13.19
N GLU A 309 33.28 1.14 -14.12
CA GLU A 309 34.37 2.03 -13.77
C GLU A 309 33.93 3.19 -12.88
N MET A 310 32.80 3.85 -13.24
CA MET A 310 32.26 5.00 -12.52
C MET A 310 31.83 4.65 -11.10
N PHE A 311 31.25 3.47 -10.87
CA PHE A 311 30.76 3.04 -9.57
C PHE A 311 31.74 2.13 -8.81
N THR A 312 32.99 2.05 -9.25
CA THR A 312 34.05 1.29 -8.55
C THR A 312 34.12 1.67 -7.07
N GLY A 313 34.04 0.65 -6.21
CA GLY A 313 34.04 0.80 -4.74
C GLY A 313 32.66 1.03 -4.13
N ASN A 314 31.59 0.93 -4.92
CA ASN A 314 30.23 0.77 -4.41
C ASN A 314 29.68 -0.61 -4.82
N PRO A 315 29.87 -1.65 -3.99
CA PRO A 315 29.56 -3.02 -4.35
C PRO A 315 28.08 -3.24 -4.67
N PHE A 316 27.18 -2.43 -4.10
CA PHE A 316 25.73 -2.52 -4.38
C PHE A 316 25.42 -2.06 -5.80
N LYS A 317 26.01 -0.96 -6.27
CA LYS A 317 25.84 -0.49 -7.64
C LYS A 317 26.55 -1.41 -8.65
N GLU A 318 27.75 -1.89 -8.30
CA GLU A 318 28.48 -2.87 -9.12
C GLU A 318 27.64 -4.15 -9.33
N GLN A 319 26.99 -4.66 -8.27
CA GLN A 319 26.11 -5.83 -8.36
C GLN A 319 24.88 -5.56 -9.26
N ILE A 320 24.21 -4.41 -9.10
CA ILE A 320 23.05 -4.04 -9.94
C ILE A 320 23.50 -3.98 -11.40
N ILE A 321 24.58 -3.27 -11.72
CA ILE A 321 25.07 -3.12 -13.09
C ILE A 321 25.44 -4.48 -13.69
N SER A 322 26.19 -5.30 -12.95
CA SER A 322 26.63 -6.62 -13.41
C SER A 322 25.50 -7.56 -13.71
N THR A 323 24.41 -7.53 -12.90
CA THR A 323 23.30 -8.47 -13.01
C THR A 323 22.16 -8.00 -13.92
N LYS A 324 21.96 -6.69 -14.06
CA LYS A 324 20.79 -6.11 -14.74
C LYS A 324 21.11 -5.42 -16.06
N VAL A 325 22.33 -4.99 -16.27
CA VAL A 325 22.74 -4.42 -17.55
C VAL A 325 23.38 -5.52 -18.40
N PRO A 326 22.76 -5.94 -19.53
CA PRO A 326 23.33 -6.97 -20.41
C PRO A 326 24.66 -6.51 -21.00
N ASP A 327 25.55 -7.48 -21.27
CA ASP A 327 26.84 -7.19 -21.91
C ASP A 327 26.64 -6.57 -23.29
N GLY A 328 27.45 -5.56 -23.63
CA GLY A 328 27.36 -4.85 -24.89
C GLY A 328 26.21 -3.85 -25.01
N THR A 329 25.43 -3.64 -23.96
CA THR A 329 24.35 -2.64 -23.95
C THR A 329 24.77 -1.36 -23.23
N ARG A 330 23.95 -0.31 -23.37
CA ARG A 330 24.12 0.98 -22.68
C ARG A 330 23.08 1.19 -21.64
N THR A 331 23.40 1.94 -20.59
CA THR A 331 22.51 2.37 -19.54
C THR A 331 22.64 3.88 -19.32
N THR A 332 21.90 4.41 -18.34
CA THR A 332 21.91 5.86 -18.07
C THR A 332 22.33 6.15 -16.63
N VAL A 333 23.06 7.24 -16.48
CA VAL A 333 23.40 7.84 -15.21
C VAL A 333 22.96 9.30 -15.19
N TYR A 334 22.65 9.81 -14.01
CA TYR A 334 22.34 11.22 -13.82
C TYR A 334 23.30 11.85 -12.83
N ARG A 335 23.78 13.05 -13.17
CA ARG A 335 24.54 13.89 -12.27
C ARG A 335 23.65 14.98 -11.69
N CYS A 336 23.74 15.19 -10.38
CA CYS A 336 23.16 16.32 -9.65
C CYS A 336 24.22 16.86 -8.71
N GLY A 337 24.93 17.93 -9.13
CA GLY A 337 26.05 18.48 -8.38
C GLY A 337 27.18 17.48 -8.14
N ASP A 338 27.42 17.14 -6.88
CA ASP A 338 28.44 16.17 -6.50
C ASP A 338 27.97 14.71 -6.60
N LEU A 339 26.67 14.47 -6.69
CA LEU A 339 26.10 13.14 -6.88
C LEU A 339 26.15 12.74 -8.37
N VAL A 340 26.66 11.55 -8.64
CA VAL A 340 26.38 10.80 -9.87
C VAL A 340 25.73 9.49 -9.48
N ASP A 341 24.57 9.19 -10.05
CA ASP A 341 23.80 8.00 -9.71
C ASP A 341 23.32 7.23 -10.93
N LEU A 342 23.23 5.90 -10.78
CA LEU A 342 22.64 5.01 -11.80
C LEU A 342 21.13 5.21 -11.76
N CYS A 343 20.56 5.69 -12.86
CA CYS A 343 19.16 6.08 -12.90
C CYS A 343 18.65 6.20 -14.34
N ARG A 344 17.40 5.83 -14.55
CA ARG A 344 16.68 5.94 -15.81
C ARG A 344 16.15 7.36 -16.06
N GLY A 345 15.83 8.11 -15.02
CA GLY A 345 15.09 9.36 -15.12
C GLY A 345 13.59 9.12 -15.39
N PRO A 346 12.82 10.11 -15.84
CA PRO A 346 13.25 11.50 -16.00
C PRO A 346 13.41 12.26 -14.68
N HIS A 347 14.04 13.44 -14.76
CA HIS A 347 14.27 14.31 -13.61
C HIS A 347 13.83 15.76 -13.84
N LEU A 348 13.76 16.51 -12.75
CA LEU A 348 13.58 17.96 -12.78
C LEU A 348 14.72 18.65 -13.51
N PRO A 349 14.52 19.81 -14.13
CA PRO A 349 15.61 20.57 -14.76
C PRO A 349 16.73 20.95 -13.79
N ASN A 350 16.39 21.24 -12.53
CA ASN A 350 17.36 21.54 -11.46
C ASN A 350 16.72 21.47 -10.08
N THR A 351 17.56 21.35 -9.05
CA THR A 351 17.15 21.24 -7.63
C THR A 351 16.41 22.50 -7.14
N GLY A 352 16.57 23.65 -7.77
CA GLY A 352 15.87 24.89 -7.42
C GLY A 352 14.36 24.86 -7.61
N ARG A 353 13.82 23.82 -8.28
CA ARG A 353 12.37 23.55 -8.35
C ARG A 353 11.79 23.07 -7.02
N ILE A 354 12.59 22.43 -6.19
CA ILE A 354 12.21 22.00 -4.84
C ILE A 354 12.26 23.24 -3.94
N LYS A 355 11.13 23.64 -3.36
CA LYS A 355 11.05 24.83 -2.48
C LYS A 355 10.93 24.45 -1.01
N ALA A 356 10.51 23.23 -0.73
CA ALA A 356 10.31 22.74 0.62
C ALA A 356 10.67 21.26 0.70
N PHE A 357 11.35 20.86 1.76
CA PHE A 357 11.79 19.50 2.03
C PHE A 357 11.69 19.23 3.53
N ALA A 358 11.35 18.01 3.90
CA ALA A 358 11.42 17.53 5.28
C ALA A 358 11.82 16.04 5.29
N ALA A 359 12.75 15.67 6.18
CA ALA A 359 12.96 14.28 6.57
C ALA A 359 11.79 13.85 7.48
N THR A 360 11.22 12.67 7.26
CA THR A 360 9.97 12.28 7.93
C THR A 360 10.14 11.13 8.90
N ARG A 361 10.91 10.13 8.53
CA ARG A 361 11.22 8.95 9.35
C ARG A 361 12.47 8.26 8.85
N HIS A 362 12.99 7.34 9.64
CA HIS A 362 14.04 6.41 9.22
C HIS A 362 13.67 4.98 9.63
N SER A 363 14.30 4.01 8.99
CA SER A 363 14.20 2.59 9.35
C SER A 363 15.44 1.85 8.87
N ALA A 364 15.70 0.67 9.44
CA ALA A 364 16.59 -0.29 8.81
C ALA A 364 15.82 -1.11 7.75
N THR A 365 16.53 -1.60 6.76
CA THR A 365 16.05 -2.55 5.75
C THR A 365 17.22 -3.46 5.36
N ASN A 366 16.98 -4.50 4.56
CA ASN A 366 18.04 -5.36 4.08
C ASN A 366 18.19 -5.22 2.56
N TRP A 367 19.41 -5.39 2.07
CA TRP A 367 19.69 -5.36 0.65
C TRP A 367 18.86 -6.40 -0.11
N LEU A 368 18.20 -6.00 -1.19
CA LEU A 368 17.25 -6.81 -1.98
C LEU A 368 16.08 -7.39 -1.18
N GLY A 369 15.83 -6.89 0.04
CA GLY A 369 14.76 -7.37 0.91
C GLY A 369 15.01 -8.73 1.57
N ASP A 370 16.20 -9.29 1.45
CA ASP A 370 16.61 -10.53 2.09
C ASP A 370 17.30 -10.30 3.42
N THR A 371 16.88 -11.00 4.46
CA THR A 371 17.42 -10.88 5.83
C THR A 371 18.85 -11.37 5.97
N GLU A 372 19.32 -12.20 5.06
CA GLU A 372 20.69 -12.72 5.03
C GLU A 372 21.68 -11.73 4.38
N ASN A 373 21.16 -10.70 3.70
CA ASN A 373 21.98 -9.68 3.06
C ASN A 373 22.26 -8.48 3.99
N ASP A 374 23.16 -7.59 3.56
CA ASP A 374 23.57 -6.39 4.30
C ASP A 374 22.39 -5.56 4.83
N SER A 375 22.53 -5.10 6.07
CA SER A 375 21.60 -4.15 6.68
C SER A 375 21.84 -2.74 6.14
N LEU A 376 20.80 -2.13 5.56
CA LEU A 376 20.81 -0.78 5.04
C LEU A 376 20.05 0.18 5.94
N GLN A 377 20.40 1.45 5.84
CA GLN A 377 19.66 2.54 6.47
C GLN A 377 18.75 3.22 5.45
N ARG A 378 17.47 3.29 5.74
CA ARG A 378 16.45 3.94 4.89
C ARG A 378 16.02 5.25 5.54
N MET A 379 16.19 6.36 4.83
CA MET A 379 15.63 7.66 5.23
C MET A 379 14.49 8.05 4.29
N TYR A 380 13.36 8.44 4.87
CA TYR A 380 12.18 8.90 4.13
C TYR A 380 12.13 10.42 4.11
N GLY A 381 11.70 10.95 2.98
CA GLY A 381 11.52 12.38 2.80
C GLY A 381 10.21 12.73 2.12
N ILE A 382 9.84 13.99 2.27
CA ILE A 382 8.74 14.63 1.53
C ILE A 382 9.20 15.99 1.03
N SER A 383 8.77 16.37 -0.16
CA SER A 383 9.15 17.65 -0.75
C SER A 383 8.02 18.25 -1.60
N PHE A 384 8.04 19.55 -1.75
CA PHE A 384 7.01 20.30 -2.47
C PHE A 384 7.61 21.48 -3.26
N PRO A 385 6.95 21.86 -4.38
CA PRO A 385 7.32 23.06 -5.15
C PRO A 385 6.91 24.37 -4.46
N ASP A 386 6.21 24.32 -3.31
CA ASP A 386 5.79 25.47 -2.53
C ASP A 386 5.89 25.16 -1.02
N LYS A 387 6.38 26.14 -0.24
CA LYS A 387 6.50 26.02 1.22
C LYS A 387 5.15 25.91 1.94
N LYS A 388 4.08 26.51 1.37
CA LYS A 388 2.74 26.41 1.94
C LYS A 388 2.23 24.97 1.88
N MET A 389 2.52 24.26 0.81
CA MET A 389 2.14 22.84 0.68
C MET A 389 2.77 21.98 1.78
N LEU A 390 4.07 22.19 2.09
CA LEU A 390 4.72 21.49 3.20
C LEU A 390 4.08 21.82 4.55
N LYS A 391 3.70 23.09 4.76
CA LYS A 391 3.01 23.50 6.00
C LYS A 391 1.67 22.79 6.15
N VAL A 392 0.84 22.82 5.10
CA VAL A 392 -0.46 22.12 5.08
C VAL A 392 -0.26 20.62 5.30
N TRP A 393 0.74 20.02 4.64
CA TRP A 393 1.05 18.61 4.83
C TRP A 393 1.42 18.29 6.29
N LYS A 394 2.28 19.11 6.94
CA LYS A 394 2.63 18.95 8.36
C LYS A 394 1.41 19.07 9.28
N GLU A 395 0.56 20.07 9.05
CA GLU A 395 -0.69 20.23 9.80
C GLU A 395 -1.62 19.02 9.63
N ASN A 396 -1.72 18.47 8.42
CA ASN A 396 -2.50 17.28 8.16
C ASN A 396 -1.89 16.03 8.83
N GLN A 397 -0.55 15.90 8.89
CA GLN A 397 0.10 14.81 9.62
C GLN A 397 -0.18 14.88 11.13
N GLU A 398 -0.13 16.06 11.74
CA GLU A 398 -0.48 16.22 13.16
C GLU A 398 -1.96 15.89 13.42
N LYS A 399 -2.86 16.40 12.58
CA LYS A 399 -4.29 16.03 12.64
C LYS A 399 -4.50 14.52 12.46
N ALA A 400 -3.75 13.87 11.56
CA ALA A 400 -3.82 12.43 11.36
C ALA A 400 -3.36 11.65 12.60
N LYS A 401 -2.28 12.11 13.28
CA LYS A 401 -1.84 11.50 14.54
C LYS A 401 -2.88 11.63 15.66
N GLU A 402 -3.56 12.80 15.74
CA GLU A 402 -4.64 12.99 16.71
C GLU A 402 -5.85 12.11 16.42
N ARG A 403 -6.10 11.81 15.14
CA ARG A 403 -7.21 10.98 14.66
C ARG A 403 -6.87 9.48 14.54
N ASP A 404 -5.67 9.05 14.93
CA ASP A 404 -5.29 7.63 14.91
C ASP A 404 -6.30 6.80 15.71
N HIS A 405 -6.95 5.82 15.02
CA HIS A 405 -7.98 4.98 15.62
C HIS A 405 -7.53 4.25 16.88
N ARG A 406 -6.23 3.90 16.98
CA ARG A 406 -5.67 3.22 18.16
C ARG A 406 -5.73 4.13 19.39
N ARG A 407 -5.35 5.41 19.23
CA ARG A 407 -5.41 6.39 20.32
C ARG A 407 -6.84 6.70 20.72
N ILE A 408 -7.72 6.93 19.73
CA ILE A 408 -9.13 7.25 19.97
C ILE A 408 -9.81 6.06 20.65
N ALA A 409 -9.63 4.86 20.10
CA ALA A 409 -10.28 3.65 20.61
C ALA A 409 -9.83 3.30 22.04
N MET A 410 -8.54 3.45 22.37
CA MET A 410 -8.05 3.29 23.75
C MET A 410 -8.62 4.37 24.68
N LYS A 411 -8.58 5.65 24.25
CA LYS A 411 -9.11 6.77 25.06
C LYS A 411 -10.61 6.63 25.37
N GLN A 412 -11.37 6.10 24.42
CA GLN A 412 -12.82 5.89 24.57
C GLN A 412 -13.18 4.51 25.13
N ASN A 413 -12.22 3.66 25.50
CA ASN A 413 -12.42 2.28 25.95
C ASN A 413 -13.25 1.45 24.96
N LEU A 414 -12.89 1.48 23.67
CA LEU A 414 -13.58 0.74 22.62
C LEU A 414 -12.95 -0.62 22.39
N ILE A 415 -11.62 -0.70 22.36
CA ILE A 415 -10.86 -1.92 22.11
C ILE A 415 -9.61 -1.99 22.99
N MET A 416 -9.06 -3.19 23.11
CA MET A 416 -7.71 -3.42 23.62
C MET A 416 -7.00 -4.49 22.77
N PHE A 417 -5.67 -4.43 22.75
CA PHE A 417 -4.81 -5.47 22.19
C PHE A 417 -4.02 -6.14 23.31
N HIS A 418 -3.72 -7.41 23.13
CA HIS A 418 -2.93 -8.18 24.09
C HIS A 418 -1.89 -9.03 23.34
N GLU A 419 -0.70 -9.20 23.92
CA GLU A 419 0.39 -9.97 23.30
C GLU A 419 0.03 -11.44 23.03
N LEU A 420 -0.77 -12.06 23.90
CA LEU A 420 -1.26 -13.44 23.74
C LEU A 420 -2.23 -13.60 22.56
N SER A 421 -2.70 -12.53 21.96
CA SER A 421 -3.58 -12.54 20.78
C SER A 421 -3.16 -11.46 19.78
N ALA A 422 -1.88 -11.47 19.41
CA ALA A 422 -1.32 -10.49 18.49
C ALA A 422 -2.05 -10.49 17.14
N GLY A 423 -2.48 -9.30 16.70
CA GLY A 423 -3.26 -9.14 15.46
C GLY A 423 -4.76 -9.41 15.60
N SER A 424 -5.28 -9.55 16.84
CA SER A 424 -6.72 -9.69 17.10
C SER A 424 -7.12 -8.72 18.20
N ALA A 425 -8.14 -7.91 17.96
CA ALA A 425 -8.63 -6.96 18.93
C ALA A 425 -9.63 -7.60 19.89
N PHE A 426 -9.57 -7.22 21.17
CA PHE A 426 -10.63 -7.43 22.14
C PHE A 426 -11.59 -6.24 22.08
N TRP A 427 -12.85 -6.50 21.84
CA TRP A 427 -13.89 -5.49 21.77
C TRP A 427 -14.49 -5.25 23.16
N LEU A 428 -14.24 -4.08 23.72
CA LEU A 428 -14.81 -3.67 24.99
C LEU A 428 -16.29 -3.28 24.82
N PRO A 429 -17.09 -3.14 25.90
CA PRO A 429 -18.53 -2.93 25.78
C PRO A 429 -18.94 -1.82 24.81
N HIS A 430 -18.29 -0.65 24.89
CA HIS A 430 -18.58 0.46 23.97
C HIS A 430 -18.17 0.16 22.51
N GLY A 431 -17.04 -0.49 22.31
CA GLY A 431 -16.61 -0.92 20.98
C GLY A 431 -17.52 -1.98 20.38
N ALA A 432 -17.97 -2.94 21.20
CA ALA A 432 -18.90 -3.98 20.77
C ALA A 432 -20.27 -3.39 20.34
N ARG A 433 -20.76 -2.32 21.00
CA ARG A 433 -21.97 -1.61 20.56
C ARG A 433 -21.84 -1.09 19.14
N ILE A 434 -20.72 -0.41 18.81
CA ILE A 434 -20.45 0.12 17.47
C ILE A 434 -20.31 -1.04 16.46
N TYR A 435 -19.53 -2.05 16.80
CA TYR A 435 -19.27 -3.23 15.98
C TYR A 435 -20.57 -3.94 15.56
N ASN A 436 -21.41 -4.25 16.55
CA ASN A 436 -22.70 -4.90 16.31
C ASN A 436 -23.67 -4.00 15.53
N LYS A 437 -23.63 -2.67 15.76
CA LYS A 437 -24.47 -1.72 15.03
C LYS A 437 -24.09 -1.64 13.55
N LEU A 438 -22.79 -1.72 13.22
CA LEU A 438 -22.35 -1.80 11.83
C LEU A 438 -22.84 -3.09 11.16
N ILE A 439 -22.74 -4.23 11.84
CA ILE A 439 -23.27 -5.50 11.34
C ILE A 439 -24.78 -5.40 11.12
N SER A 440 -25.53 -4.91 12.12
CA SER A 440 -27.00 -4.76 12.03
C SER A 440 -27.40 -3.84 10.86
N PHE A 441 -26.67 -2.74 10.66
CA PHE A 441 -26.91 -1.82 9.56
C PHE A 441 -26.78 -2.52 8.20
N ILE A 442 -25.74 -3.33 7.99
CA ILE A 442 -25.57 -4.09 6.75
C ILE A 442 -26.66 -5.18 6.60
N LYS A 443 -27.05 -5.85 7.71
CA LYS A 443 -28.12 -6.86 7.69
C LYS A 443 -29.48 -6.27 7.29
N GLU A 444 -29.79 -5.05 7.71
CA GLU A 444 -30.99 -4.32 7.24
C GLU A 444 -30.98 -4.11 5.73
N HIS A 445 -29.80 -3.85 5.15
CA HIS A 445 -29.63 -3.76 3.72
C HIS A 445 -29.75 -5.11 3.01
N TYR A 446 -29.28 -6.21 3.63
CA TYR A 446 -29.46 -7.57 3.11
C TYR A 446 -30.92 -7.90 2.93
N TRP A 447 -31.71 -7.70 3.98
CA TRP A 447 -33.16 -7.93 3.95
C TRP A 447 -33.85 -7.19 2.82
N LYS A 448 -33.55 -5.90 2.68
CA LYS A 448 -34.17 -5.04 1.64
C LYS A 448 -33.79 -5.44 0.21
N ARG A 449 -32.67 -6.15 0.03
CA ARG A 449 -32.10 -6.51 -1.28
C ARG A 449 -32.17 -8.00 -1.59
N GLY A 450 -32.85 -8.78 -0.76
CA GLY A 450 -33.04 -10.22 -0.97
C GLY A 450 -31.76 -11.03 -0.89
N TYR A 451 -30.89 -10.72 0.11
CA TYR A 451 -29.79 -11.58 0.48
C TYR A 451 -30.20 -12.54 1.57
N ASP A 452 -29.86 -13.82 1.41
CA ASP A 452 -30.02 -14.85 2.42
C ASP A 452 -28.79 -14.91 3.31
N GLU A 453 -28.97 -14.69 4.62
CA GLU A 453 -27.86 -14.86 5.57
C GLU A 453 -27.57 -16.33 5.78
N VAL A 454 -26.29 -16.69 5.68
CA VAL A 454 -25.79 -18.04 5.94
C VAL A 454 -24.64 -18.02 6.92
N ILE A 455 -24.34 -19.17 7.53
CA ILE A 455 -23.22 -19.34 8.46
C ILE A 455 -22.44 -20.56 8.02
N THR A 456 -21.16 -20.39 7.71
CA THR A 456 -20.28 -21.47 7.32
C THR A 456 -19.30 -21.87 8.43
N PRO A 457 -18.81 -23.12 8.49
CA PRO A 457 -17.80 -23.54 9.45
C PRO A 457 -16.53 -22.68 9.40
N ASN A 458 -15.84 -22.55 10.53
CA ASN A 458 -14.59 -21.80 10.62
C ASN A 458 -13.36 -22.62 10.22
N VAL A 459 -13.47 -23.93 10.25
CA VAL A 459 -12.37 -24.88 10.06
C VAL A 459 -12.76 -25.92 9.01
N TYR A 460 -11.86 -26.16 8.07
CA TYR A 460 -12.03 -27.13 6.98
C TYR A 460 -10.79 -27.97 6.78
N ASN A 461 -10.97 -29.18 6.24
CA ASN A 461 -9.87 -29.98 5.71
C ASN A 461 -9.17 -29.21 4.57
N LEU A 462 -7.85 -29.34 4.47
CA LEU A 462 -7.05 -28.61 3.47
C LEU A 462 -7.43 -28.96 2.02
N ASP A 463 -8.05 -30.14 1.79
CA ASP A 463 -8.53 -30.57 0.47
C ASP A 463 -9.50 -29.54 -0.17
N LEU A 464 -10.33 -28.85 0.64
CA LEU A 464 -11.20 -27.79 0.16
C LEU A 464 -10.40 -26.63 -0.47
N TRP A 465 -9.27 -26.32 0.12
CA TRP A 465 -8.39 -25.25 -0.33
C TRP A 465 -7.56 -25.66 -1.55
N HIS A 466 -7.25 -26.94 -1.69
CA HIS A 466 -6.69 -27.50 -2.94
C HIS A 466 -7.72 -27.48 -4.07
N GLN A 467 -8.95 -27.91 -3.82
CA GLN A 467 -10.04 -27.87 -4.80
C GLN A 467 -10.30 -26.44 -5.30
N SER A 468 -10.39 -25.49 -4.41
CA SER A 468 -10.64 -24.08 -4.75
C SER A 468 -9.42 -23.37 -5.37
N GLY A 469 -8.22 -23.94 -5.28
CA GLY A 469 -6.96 -23.35 -5.76
C GLY A 469 -6.28 -22.40 -4.78
N HIS A 470 -6.90 -22.09 -3.66
CA HIS A 470 -6.31 -21.17 -2.68
C HIS A 470 -5.01 -21.71 -2.06
N ALA A 471 -4.89 -23.03 -1.85
CA ALA A 471 -3.69 -23.61 -1.26
C ALA A 471 -2.43 -23.36 -2.12
N MET A 472 -2.56 -23.25 -3.44
CA MET A 472 -1.42 -22.99 -4.34
C MET A 472 -0.83 -21.58 -4.21
N HIS A 473 -1.67 -20.60 -3.83
CA HIS A 473 -1.30 -19.18 -3.80
C HIS A 473 -1.35 -18.56 -2.41
N TYR A 474 -1.95 -19.23 -1.44
CA TYR A 474 -2.33 -18.63 -0.17
C TYR A 474 -1.97 -19.47 1.07
N LYS A 475 -1.35 -20.66 0.92
CA LYS A 475 -1.08 -21.57 2.04
C LYS A 475 -0.25 -20.91 3.16
N ASP A 476 0.75 -20.13 2.81
CA ASP A 476 1.61 -19.43 3.77
C ASP A 476 0.85 -18.39 4.62
N ALA A 477 -0.26 -17.88 4.09
CA ALA A 477 -1.14 -16.94 4.78
C ALA A 477 -2.29 -17.63 5.55
N MET A 478 -2.30 -18.97 5.66
CA MET A 478 -3.33 -19.74 6.36
C MET A 478 -2.80 -20.27 7.69
N PHE A 479 -3.68 -20.37 8.69
CA PHE A 479 -3.43 -21.13 9.92
C PHE A 479 -3.77 -22.57 9.66
N CYS A 480 -2.73 -23.40 9.45
CA CYS A 480 -2.85 -24.84 9.22
C CYS A 480 -2.43 -25.61 10.47
N PHE A 481 -3.07 -26.76 10.73
CA PHE A 481 -2.79 -27.64 11.86
C PHE A 481 -3.26 -29.07 11.56
N ASP A 482 -2.68 -30.04 12.24
CA ASP A 482 -3.07 -31.46 12.09
C ASP A 482 -4.24 -31.83 12.99
N VAL A 483 -5.19 -32.57 12.44
CA VAL A 483 -6.28 -33.21 13.19
C VAL A 483 -6.40 -34.64 12.69
N GLU A 484 -6.15 -35.61 13.56
CA GLU A 484 -6.27 -37.05 13.27
C GLU A 484 -5.43 -37.47 12.04
N GLY A 485 -4.24 -36.91 11.87
CA GLY A 485 -3.32 -37.22 10.75
C GLY A 485 -3.73 -36.61 9.41
N LYS A 486 -4.64 -35.64 9.40
CA LYS A 486 -5.02 -34.86 8.24
C LYS A 486 -4.76 -33.37 8.47
N GLU A 487 -4.31 -32.68 7.45
CA GLU A 487 -4.09 -31.23 7.52
C GLU A 487 -5.42 -30.48 7.41
N TRP A 488 -5.69 -29.61 8.35
CA TRP A 488 -6.85 -28.73 8.42
C TRP A 488 -6.40 -27.28 8.44
N ALA A 489 -7.31 -26.37 8.08
CA ALA A 489 -7.02 -24.95 8.13
C ALA A 489 -8.22 -24.14 8.61
N MET A 490 -7.93 -23.03 9.31
CA MET A 490 -8.92 -22.00 9.55
C MET A 490 -9.23 -21.25 8.26
N LYS A 491 -10.50 -20.95 7.99
CA LYS A 491 -10.90 -20.30 6.74
C LYS A 491 -10.32 -18.88 6.62
N PRO A 492 -9.57 -18.57 5.53
CA PRO A 492 -9.16 -17.22 5.21
C PRO A 492 -10.20 -16.45 4.38
N MET A 493 -11.20 -17.16 3.84
CA MET A 493 -12.28 -16.68 2.95
C MET A 493 -13.53 -17.55 3.11
N ASN A 494 -14.71 -17.01 2.75
CA ASN A 494 -15.99 -17.75 2.82
C ASN A 494 -16.39 -18.44 1.51
N CYS A 495 -15.85 -17.99 0.36
CA CYS A 495 -16.28 -18.41 -0.96
C CYS A 495 -16.31 -19.94 -1.21
N PRO A 496 -15.34 -20.76 -0.79
CA PRO A 496 -15.42 -22.20 -0.98
C PRO A 496 -16.56 -22.85 -0.19
N GLY A 497 -16.84 -22.34 1.02
CA GLY A 497 -17.98 -22.79 1.82
C GLY A 497 -19.33 -22.53 1.12
N HIS A 498 -19.50 -21.36 0.51
CA HIS A 498 -20.70 -21.01 -0.25
C HIS A 498 -20.83 -21.87 -1.51
N CYS A 499 -19.71 -22.20 -2.18
CA CYS A 499 -19.73 -23.14 -3.31
C CYS A 499 -20.23 -24.54 -2.89
N LEU A 500 -19.80 -25.05 -1.72
CA LEU A 500 -20.31 -26.31 -1.17
C LEU A 500 -21.81 -26.25 -0.89
N MET A 501 -22.30 -25.12 -0.34
CA MET A 501 -23.73 -24.92 -0.07
C MET A 501 -24.54 -24.84 -1.36
N PHE A 502 -24.00 -24.20 -2.40
CA PHE A 502 -24.65 -24.18 -3.72
C PHE A 502 -24.74 -25.59 -4.31
N ALA A 503 -23.65 -26.34 -4.28
CA ALA A 503 -23.56 -27.70 -4.81
C ALA A 503 -24.43 -28.72 -4.04
N GLY A 504 -24.78 -28.41 -2.78
CA GLY A 504 -25.59 -29.29 -1.90
C GLY A 504 -27.04 -29.51 -2.36
N LYS A 505 -27.53 -28.78 -3.37
CA LYS A 505 -28.87 -28.92 -3.96
C LYS A 505 -28.79 -28.74 -5.47
N ILE A 506 -29.63 -29.49 -6.19
CA ILE A 506 -29.90 -29.22 -7.61
C ILE A 506 -30.69 -27.91 -7.70
N ARG A 507 -30.13 -26.93 -8.42
CA ARG A 507 -30.74 -25.60 -8.62
C ARG A 507 -31.39 -25.52 -9.98
N SER A 508 -32.43 -24.68 -10.09
CA SER A 508 -33.06 -24.33 -11.35
C SER A 508 -32.67 -22.89 -11.74
N TYR A 509 -32.73 -22.58 -13.02
CA TYR A 509 -32.57 -21.20 -13.50
C TYR A 509 -33.50 -20.19 -12.81
N ARG A 510 -34.63 -20.65 -12.25
CA ARG A 510 -35.59 -19.83 -11.51
C ARG A 510 -35.13 -19.50 -10.10
N ASP A 511 -34.17 -20.27 -9.55
CA ASP A 511 -33.57 -20.01 -8.23
C ASP A 511 -32.46 -18.97 -8.30
N LEU A 512 -32.08 -18.53 -9.50
CA LEU A 512 -31.04 -17.55 -9.75
C LEU A 512 -31.63 -16.16 -10.07
N PRO A 513 -31.05 -15.06 -9.53
CA PRO A 513 -29.82 -15.01 -8.75
C PRO A 513 -30.02 -15.47 -7.31
N LEU A 514 -29.06 -16.25 -6.79
CA LEU A 514 -29.01 -16.70 -5.40
C LEU A 514 -27.92 -15.91 -4.66
N ARG A 515 -28.28 -15.18 -3.61
CA ARG A 515 -27.38 -14.23 -2.92
C ARG A 515 -27.13 -14.70 -1.49
N TYR A 516 -26.02 -15.38 -1.24
CA TYR A 516 -25.57 -15.79 0.10
C TYR A 516 -24.71 -14.71 0.75
N ALA A 517 -25.03 -14.31 1.98
CA ALA A 517 -24.28 -13.34 2.78
C ALA A 517 -23.83 -13.97 4.09
N ASP A 518 -22.54 -13.85 4.44
CA ASP A 518 -21.96 -14.43 5.65
C ASP A 518 -21.04 -13.44 6.36
N PHE A 519 -21.39 -13.04 7.57
CA PHE A 519 -20.47 -12.37 8.49
C PHE A 519 -19.49 -13.37 9.13
N GLY A 520 -18.98 -14.30 8.33
CA GLY A 520 -18.05 -15.32 8.79
C GLY A 520 -16.77 -14.72 9.38
N VAL A 521 -16.30 -15.35 10.46
CA VAL A 521 -15.01 -15.00 11.05
C VAL A 521 -13.91 -15.59 10.20
N LEU A 522 -13.01 -14.75 9.71
CA LEU A 522 -11.89 -15.11 8.85
C LEU A 522 -10.56 -15.00 9.61
N HIS A 523 -9.61 -15.85 9.24
CA HIS A 523 -8.31 -15.90 9.86
C HIS A 523 -7.20 -15.88 8.80
N ARG A 524 -6.25 -14.95 8.92
CA ARG A 524 -5.09 -14.87 8.04
C ARG A 524 -3.81 -14.81 8.86
N ASN A 525 -2.86 -15.66 8.52
CA ASN A 525 -1.55 -15.72 9.18
C ASN A 525 -0.66 -14.56 8.71
N GLU A 526 -1.09 -13.34 9.02
CA GLU A 526 -0.31 -12.13 8.73
C GLU A 526 0.97 -12.10 9.57
N LEU A 527 2.08 -11.71 8.95
CA LEU A 527 3.35 -11.55 9.65
C LEU A 527 3.25 -10.46 10.74
N SER A 528 3.91 -10.66 11.87
CA SER A 528 3.82 -9.73 13.01
C SER A 528 4.21 -8.29 12.66
N GLY A 529 5.22 -8.11 11.80
CA GLY A 529 5.64 -6.78 11.34
C GLY A 529 4.70 -6.08 10.37
N ALA A 530 3.74 -6.82 9.79
CA ALA A 530 2.73 -6.28 8.89
C ALA A 530 1.45 -5.82 9.63
N LEU A 531 1.28 -6.21 10.90
CA LEU A 531 0.09 -5.87 11.68
C LEU A 531 0.01 -4.36 11.93
N SER A 532 -1.17 -3.78 11.75
CA SER A 532 -1.39 -2.34 11.89
C SER A 532 -2.76 -2.03 12.51
N GLY A 533 -2.82 -1.93 13.84
CA GLY A 533 -4.05 -1.64 14.57
C GLY A 533 -5.21 -2.54 14.11
N LEU A 534 -6.31 -1.94 13.66
CA LEU A 534 -7.47 -2.65 13.10
C LEU A 534 -7.45 -2.71 11.56
N THR A 535 -6.49 -2.05 10.90
CA THR A 535 -6.44 -2.02 9.44
C THR A 535 -5.80 -3.26 8.82
N ARG A 536 -4.93 -3.96 9.57
CA ARG A 536 -4.36 -5.25 9.20
C ARG A 536 -4.25 -6.15 10.41
N VAL A 537 -5.11 -7.14 10.44
CA VAL A 537 -5.35 -8.03 11.57
C VAL A 537 -5.30 -9.50 11.15
N ARG A 538 -5.15 -10.41 12.12
CA ARG A 538 -5.18 -11.86 11.90
C ARG A 538 -6.57 -12.46 11.98
N ARG A 539 -7.45 -11.87 12.78
CA ARG A 539 -8.86 -12.26 12.92
C ARG A 539 -9.75 -11.10 12.56
N PHE A 540 -10.71 -11.28 11.66
CA PHE A 540 -11.67 -10.26 11.23
C PHE A 540 -12.98 -10.89 10.74
N GLN A 541 -14.01 -10.05 10.62
CA GLN A 541 -15.27 -10.41 9.94
C GLN A 541 -15.44 -9.53 8.71
N GLN A 542 -15.91 -10.14 7.61
CA GLN A 542 -16.32 -9.41 6.43
C GLN A 542 -17.84 -9.42 6.29
N ASP A 543 -18.40 -8.38 5.70
CA ASP A 543 -19.76 -8.39 5.16
C ASP A 543 -19.79 -9.08 3.80
N ASP A 544 -19.25 -10.28 3.77
CA ASP A 544 -18.96 -11.05 2.56
C ASP A 544 -20.21 -11.67 1.98
N ALA A 545 -20.42 -11.50 0.67
CA ALA A 545 -21.50 -12.18 0.01
C ALA A 545 -21.11 -12.65 -1.39
N HIS A 546 -21.75 -13.74 -1.79
CA HIS A 546 -21.54 -14.42 -3.06
C HIS A 546 -22.87 -14.57 -3.78
N ILE A 547 -22.97 -13.94 -4.94
CA ILE A 547 -24.14 -13.97 -5.79
C ILE A 547 -23.88 -14.97 -6.89
N PHE A 548 -24.66 -16.06 -6.91
CA PHE A 548 -24.64 -17.02 -8.00
C PHE A 548 -25.72 -16.63 -8.99
N CYS A 549 -25.32 -16.29 -10.20
CA CYS A 549 -26.23 -15.79 -11.22
C CYS A 549 -25.93 -16.38 -12.61
N ARG A 550 -26.83 -16.16 -13.57
CA ARG A 550 -26.59 -16.45 -14.97
C ARG A 550 -25.77 -15.31 -15.60
N GLU A 551 -25.12 -15.58 -16.74
CA GLU A 551 -24.34 -14.54 -17.46
C GLU A 551 -25.18 -13.29 -17.82
N ASP A 552 -26.45 -13.49 -18.21
CA ASP A 552 -27.39 -12.41 -18.56
C ASP A 552 -27.83 -11.57 -17.35
N GLN A 553 -27.59 -12.02 -16.13
CA GLN A 553 -27.92 -11.30 -14.89
C GLN A 553 -26.72 -10.52 -14.31
N ILE A 554 -25.51 -10.68 -14.85
CA ILE A 554 -24.27 -10.06 -14.28
C ILE A 554 -24.43 -8.55 -14.15
N GLU A 555 -24.86 -7.88 -15.22
CA GLU A 555 -24.94 -6.42 -15.25
C GLU A 555 -25.92 -5.87 -14.19
N GLU A 556 -27.10 -6.49 -14.06
CA GLU A 556 -28.11 -6.12 -13.06
C GLU A 556 -27.59 -6.32 -11.63
N GLU A 557 -26.93 -7.47 -11.35
CA GLU A 557 -26.40 -7.78 -10.02
C GLU A 557 -25.24 -6.84 -9.64
N VAL A 558 -24.38 -6.49 -10.58
CA VAL A 558 -23.27 -5.55 -10.35
C VAL A 558 -23.81 -4.14 -10.10
N ILE A 559 -24.80 -3.67 -10.87
CA ILE A 559 -25.44 -2.37 -10.62
C ILE A 559 -26.12 -2.36 -9.24
N GLY A 560 -26.85 -3.43 -8.89
CA GLY A 560 -27.46 -3.58 -7.57
C GLY A 560 -26.43 -3.53 -6.42
N ALA A 561 -25.24 -4.12 -6.62
CA ALA A 561 -24.15 -4.07 -5.65
C ALA A 561 -23.54 -2.66 -5.56
N LEU A 562 -23.40 -1.94 -6.68
CA LEU A 562 -22.94 -0.54 -6.71
C LEU A 562 -23.93 0.41 -6.02
N ASP A 563 -25.23 0.22 -6.23
CA ASP A 563 -26.28 0.98 -5.51
C ASP A 563 -26.28 0.71 -4.01
N PHE A 564 -26.03 -0.54 -3.62
CA PHE A 564 -25.84 -0.88 -2.21
C PHE A 564 -24.63 -0.14 -1.62
N MET A 565 -23.50 -0.22 -2.27
CA MET A 565 -22.28 0.50 -1.90
C MET A 565 -22.52 2.01 -1.75
N LYS A 566 -23.16 2.65 -2.74
CA LYS A 566 -23.51 4.07 -2.70
C LYS A 566 -24.35 4.41 -1.46
N SER A 567 -25.35 3.59 -1.15
CA SER A 567 -26.23 3.76 0.02
C SER A 567 -25.43 3.74 1.32
N VAL A 568 -24.50 2.78 1.47
CA VAL A 568 -23.64 2.62 2.67
C VAL A 568 -22.73 3.84 2.85
N TYR A 569 -21.98 4.23 1.83
CA TYR A 569 -21.01 5.33 1.95
C TYR A 569 -21.67 6.69 2.06
N THR A 570 -22.84 6.88 1.47
CA THR A 570 -23.66 8.10 1.68
C THR A 570 -24.07 8.22 3.15
N THR A 571 -24.47 7.11 3.80
CA THR A 571 -24.82 7.11 5.23
C THR A 571 -23.62 7.42 6.11
N PHE A 572 -22.43 7.00 5.73
CA PHE A 572 -21.19 7.32 6.45
C PHE A 572 -20.68 8.74 6.18
N GLY A 573 -21.22 9.46 5.19
CA GLY A 573 -20.75 10.78 4.79
C GLY A 573 -19.40 10.75 4.06
N MET A 574 -19.09 9.66 3.37
CA MET A 574 -17.84 9.46 2.64
C MET A 574 -18.05 9.59 1.13
N THR A 575 -17.02 10.09 0.45
CA THR A 575 -16.95 10.09 -1.02
C THR A 575 -16.12 8.91 -1.52
N TYR A 576 -16.32 8.51 -2.78
CA TYR A 576 -15.62 7.36 -3.35
C TYR A 576 -15.24 7.59 -4.81
N LYS A 577 -14.26 6.81 -5.29
CA LYS A 577 -13.88 6.67 -6.70
C LYS A 577 -13.95 5.21 -7.09
N LEU A 578 -14.28 4.95 -8.36
CA LEU A 578 -14.41 3.61 -8.91
C LEU A 578 -13.26 3.33 -9.86
N GLU A 579 -12.68 2.13 -9.75
CA GLU A 579 -11.63 1.63 -10.63
C GLU A 579 -11.98 0.22 -11.10
N LEU A 580 -11.81 -0.05 -12.40
CA LEU A 580 -11.88 -1.38 -12.98
C LEU A 580 -10.48 -1.97 -13.06
N SER A 581 -10.19 -2.94 -12.22
CA SER A 581 -8.92 -3.66 -12.20
C SER A 581 -9.00 -4.86 -13.13
N THR A 582 -8.21 -4.84 -14.20
CA THR A 582 -8.23 -5.81 -15.30
C THR A 582 -7.24 -6.95 -15.09
N ARG A 583 -7.13 -7.84 -16.05
CA ARG A 583 -6.40 -9.12 -15.98
C ARG A 583 -4.92 -8.94 -15.61
N PRO A 584 -4.44 -9.61 -14.53
CA PRO A 584 -3.01 -9.63 -14.18
C PRO A 584 -2.23 -10.62 -15.07
N THR A 585 -0.90 -10.51 -15.07
CA THR A 585 -0.01 -11.42 -15.82
C THR A 585 -0.12 -12.90 -15.41
N LYS A 586 -0.48 -13.17 -14.17
CA LYS A 586 -0.67 -14.54 -13.62
C LYS A 586 -2.15 -14.86 -13.41
N ALA A 587 -2.99 -14.60 -14.40
CA ALA A 587 -4.42 -14.89 -14.35
C ALA A 587 -4.72 -16.37 -14.65
N LEU A 588 -5.82 -16.90 -14.08
CA LEU A 588 -6.36 -18.22 -14.40
C LEU A 588 -7.47 -18.10 -15.47
N GLY A 589 -7.58 -19.13 -16.33
CA GLY A 589 -8.66 -19.24 -17.32
C GLY A 589 -8.31 -18.63 -18.68
N GLU A 590 -9.25 -18.80 -19.63
CA GLU A 590 -9.09 -18.38 -21.01
C GLU A 590 -9.23 -16.86 -21.17
N VAL A 591 -8.48 -16.29 -22.12
CA VAL A 591 -8.43 -14.83 -22.39
C VAL A 591 -9.80 -14.28 -22.73
N GLU A 592 -10.55 -14.99 -23.59
CA GLU A 592 -11.89 -14.61 -24.07
C GLU A 592 -12.91 -14.53 -22.93
N LEU A 593 -12.72 -15.31 -21.88
CA LEU A 593 -13.55 -15.28 -20.69
C LEU A 593 -13.29 -13.99 -19.89
N TRP A 594 -12.03 -13.59 -19.79
CA TRP A 594 -11.62 -12.34 -19.15
C TRP A 594 -12.16 -11.13 -19.91
N ASP A 595 -12.01 -11.10 -21.23
CA ASP A 595 -12.47 -9.99 -22.08
C ASP A 595 -14.00 -9.78 -21.93
N ARG A 596 -14.78 -10.87 -21.89
CA ARG A 596 -16.23 -10.82 -21.65
C ARG A 596 -16.56 -10.31 -20.25
N ALA A 597 -15.82 -10.75 -19.25
CA ALA A 597 -16.00 -10.34 -17.86
C ALA A 597 -15.69 -8.84 -17.67
N GLU A 598 -14.57 -8.37 -18.19
CA GLU A 598 -14.17 -6.96 -18.14
C GLU A 598 -15.18 -6.07 -18.86
N ALA A 599 -15.61 -6.47 -20.05
CA ALA A 599 -16.64 -5.76 -20.80
C ALA A 599 -17.99 -5.68 -20.06
N ALA A 600 -18.38 -6.73 -19.33
CA ALA A 600 -19.61 -6.74 -18.53
C ALA A 600 -19.49 -5.76 -17.34
N LEU A 601 -18.38 -5.76 -16.62
CA LEU A 601 -18.13 -4.81 -15.53
C LEU A 601 -18.06 -3.38 -16.03
N ALA A 602 -17.40 -3.12 -17.17
CA ALA A 602 -17.31 -1.78 -17.78
C ALA A 602 -18.71 -1.24 -18.14
N ARG A 603 -19.59 -2.06 -18.75
CA ARG A 603 -20.97 -1.66 -19.05
C ARG A 603 -21.77 -1.31 -17.78
N ALA A 604 -21.66 -2.13 -16.75
CA ALA A 604 -22.32 -1.87 -15.47
C ALA A 604 -21.83 -0.55 -14.84
N MET A 605 -20.52 -0.28 -14.89
CA MET A 605 -19.95 0.97 -14.39
C MET A 605 -20.35 2.17 -15.23
N ASP A 606 -20.39 2.06 -16.55
CA ASP A 606 -20.89 3.12 -17.45
C ASP A 606 -22.37 3.44 -17.17
N THR A 607 -23.17 2.41 -16.91
CA THR A 607 -24.59 2.58 -16.55
C THR A 607 -24.75 3.28 -15.19
N PHE A 608 -23.91 2.91 -14.21
CA PHE A 608 -24.00 3.44 -12.85
C PHE A 608 -23.40 4.84 -12.69
N ALA A 609 -22.19 5.08 -13.21
CA ALA A 609 -21.40 6.29 -12.99
C ALA A 609 -21.34 7.23 -14.21
N GLY A 610 -21.79 6.77 -15.38
CA GLY A 610 -21.61 7.44 -16.65
C GLY A 610 -20.21 7.29 -17.23
N LYS A 611 -20.07 7.50 -18.54
CA LYS A 611 -18.77 7.46 -19.23
C LYS A 611 -17.82 8.50 -18.65
N GLY A 612 -16.62 8.05 -18.18
CA GLY A 612 -15.63 8.90 -17.52
C GLY A 612 -15.87 9.08 -16.01
N GLY A 613 -16.89 8.46 -15.42
CA GLY A 613 -17.12 8.43 -13.96
C GLY A 613 -16.28 7.40 -13.21
N TRP A 614 -15.49 6.61 -13.91
CA TRP A 614 -14.58 5.62 -13.39
C TRP A 614 -13.27 5.59 -14.20
N ARG A 615 -12.23 4.91 -13.69
CA ARG A 615 -10.99 4.70 -14.42
C ARG A 615 -10.62 3.22 -14.50
N GLU A 616 -9.85 2.86 -15.52
CA GLU A 616 -9.23 1.55 -15.62
C GLU A 616 -7.94 1.51 -14.79
N ASN A 617 -7.70 0.35 -14.14
CA ASN A 617 -6.49 0.03 -13.41
C ASN A 617 -5.94 -1.29 -13.99
N PRO A 618 -5.08 -1.22 -15.03
CA PRO A 618 -4.64 -2.41 -15.75
C PRO A 618 -3.78 -3.33 -14.87
N GLY A 619 -4.02 -4.65 -14.98
CA GLY A 619 -3.18 -5.66 -14.36
C GLY A 619 -3.41 -5.92 -12.87
N ASP A 620 -4.29 -5.19 -12.19
CA ASP A 620 -4.54 -5.30 -10.74
C ASP A 620 -5.76 -6.18 -10.39
N GLY A 621 -6.29 -6.94 -11.34
CA GLY A 621 -7.38 -7.91 -11.13
C GLY A 621 -6.97 -9.03 -10.18
N ALA A 622 -7.96 -9.77 -9.64
CA ALA A 622 -7.69 -10.99 -8.90
C ALA A 622 -7.22 -12.09 -9.86
N PHE A 623 -6.48 -13.09 -9.38
CA PHE A 623 -6.01 -14.17 -10.24
C PHE A 623 -7.15 -14.98 -10.88
N TYR A 624 -8.37 -14.91 -10.36
CA TYR A 624 -9.57 -15.63 -10.79
C TYR A 624 -10.61 -14.78 -11.52
N GLY A 625 -10.44 -13.46 -11.58
CA GLY A 625 -11.37 -12.58 -12.29
C GLY A 625 -11.13 -11.08 -12.10
N PRO A 626 -11.69 -10.23 -12.98
CA PRO A 626 -11.62 -8.79 -12.88
C PRO A 626 -12.44 -8.28 -11.69
N LYS A 627 -12.09 -7.10 -11.19
CA LYS A 627 -12.75 -6.50 -10.03
C LYS A 627 -13.02 -5.01 -10.19
N ILE A 628 -14.07 -4.54 -9.55
CA ILE A 628 -14.32 -3.12 -9.31
C ILE A 628 -13.78 -2.80 -7.92
N ASP A 629 -12.75 -1.97 -7.86
CA ASP A 629 -12.20 -1.45 -6.61
C ASP A 629 -12.84 -0.10 -6.27
N ILE A 630 -13.35 -0.01 -5.06
CA ILE A 630 -13.96 1.20 -4.54
C ILE A 630 -12.99 1.87 -3.57
N LYS A 631 -12.42 2.98 -4.02
CA LYS A 631 -11.51 3.82 -3.22
C LYS A 631 -12.30 4.89 -2.49
N VAL A 632 -12.42 4.74 -1.18
CA VAL A 632 -13.18 5.64 -0.29
C VAL A 632 -12.26 6.71 0.26
N MET A 633 -12.72 7.95 0.28
CA MET A 633 -11.99 9.08 0.87
C MET A 633 -12.60 9.44 2.23
N ASP A 634 -11.75 9.51 3.25
CA ASP A 634 -12.14 9.97 4.59
C ASP A 634 -12.12 11.51 4.71
N ALA A 635 -12.50 12.02 5.87
CA ALA A 635 -12.51 13.46 6.17
C ALA A 635 -11.11 14.14 6.12
N MET A 636 -10.04 13.36 6.00
CA MET A 636 -8.65 13.82 5.84
C MET A 636 -8.14 13.66 4.41
N GLU A 637 -9.04 13.38 3.46
CA GLU A 637 -8.72 13.10 2.04
C GLU A 637 -7.78 11.89 1.84
N ARG A 638 -7.69 11.00 2.84
CA ARG A 638 -6.93 9.75 2.70
C ARG A 638 -7.78 8.72 1.97
N VAL A 639 -7.14 8.03 1.05
CA VAL A 639 -7.79 7.01 0.22
C VAL A 639 -7.68 5.64 0.91
N HIS A 640 -8.82 4.97 1.06
CA HIS A 640 -8.93 3.63 1.63
C HIS A 640 -9.62 2.71 0.63
N GLN A 641 -8.99 1.62 0.25
CA GLN A 641 -9.65 0.54 -0.49
C GLN A 641 -10.42 -0.31 0.51
N CYS A 642 -11.74 -0.17 0.53
CA CYS A 642 -12.62 -0.88 1.47
C CYS A 642 -13.54 -1.85 0.75
N ALA A 643 -14.44 -1.36 -0.10
CA ALA A 643 -15.35 -2.19 -0.85
C ALA A 643 -14.71 -2.77 -2.12
N THR A 644 -15.20 -3.93 -2.52
CA THR A 644 -14.83 -4.59 -3.77
C THR A 644 -16.01 -5.38 -4.32
N ILE A 645 -16.11 -5.44 -5.64
CA ILE A 645 -17.05 -6.29 -6.39
C ILE A 645 -16.22 -7.05 -7.42
N GLN A 646 -16.23 -8.39 -7.36
CA GLN A 646 -15.35 -9.22 -8.17
C GLN A 646 -16.18 -10.25 -8.93
N LEU A 647 -15.90 -10.41 -10.22
CA LEU A 647 -16.55 -11.40 -11.06
C LEU A 647 -15.67 -12.64 -11.13
N ASP A 648 -16.23 -13.82 -10.87
CA ASP A 648 -15.52 -15.08 -10.78
C ASP A 648 -16.21 -16.18 -11.58
N PHE A 649 -15.49 -16.69 -12.57
CA PHE A 649 -15.88 -17.86 -13.36
C PHE A 649 -15.12 -19.12 -12.91
N GLN A 650 -14.05 -19.00 -12.14
CA GLN A 650 -13.12 -20.07 -11.82
C GLN A 650 -13.63 -20.99 -10.71
N LEU A 651 -14.15 -20.41 -9.60
CA LEU A 651 -14.71 -21.24 -8.53
C LEU A 651 -15.90 -22.07 -9.00
N PRO A 652 -16.86 -21.54 -9.78
CA PRO A 652 -17.90 -22.37 -10.38
C PRO A 652 -17.38 -23.53 -11.24
N ILE A 653 -16.26 -23.34 -11.95
CA ILE A 653 -15.61 -24.40 -12.73
C ILE A 653 -14.97 -25.44 -11.78
N ARG A 654 -14.19 -24.99 -10.79
CA ARG A 654 -13.44 -25.85 -9.88
C ARG A 654 -14.33 -26.71 -8.97
N PHE A 655 -15.50 -26.19 -8.59
CA PHE A 655 -16.50 -26.91 -7.80
C PHE A 655 -17.55 -27.63 -8.66
N ASP A 656 -17.41 -27.58 -9.98
CA ASP A 656 -18.37 -28.14 -10.96
C ASP A 656 -19.81 -27.75 -10.66
N LEU A 657 -20.03 -26.45 -10.36
CA LEU A 657 -21.35 -25.94 -10.03
C LEU A 657 -22.25 -25.94 -11.28
N GLN A 658 -23.49 -26.39 -11.11
CA GLN A 658 -24.45 -26.50 -12.21
C GLN A 658 -25.85 -26.13 -11.75
N TYR A 659 -26.64 -25.56 -12.66
CA TYR A 659 -28.07 -25.35 -12.50
C TYR A 659 -28.82 -25.87 -13.72
N ASN A 660 -30.06 -26.34 -13.51
CA ASN A 660 -30.95 -26.80 -14.57
C ASN A 660 -31.50 -25.60 -15.34
N THR A 661 -31.29 -25.57 -16.64
CA THR A 661 -31.70 -24.48 -17.53
C THR A 661 -33.18 -24.50 -17.88
N GLY A 662 -33.87 -25.62 -17.65
CA GLY A 662 -35.23 -25.88 -18.11
C GLY A 662 -35.32 -26.23 -19.62
N SER A 663 -34.20 -26.27 -20.32
CA SER A 663 -34.14 -26.71 -21.72
C SER A 663 -34.38 -28.21 -21.83
N LYS A 664 -35.12 -28.59 -22.88
CA LYS A 664 -35.33 -29.98 -23.28
C LYS A 664 -34.37 -30.45 -24.37
N GLU A 665 -33.52 -29.55 -24.85
CA GLU A 665 -32.50 -29.89 -25.86
C GLU A 665 -31.36 -30.67 -25.20
N LYS A 666 -31.05 -31.84 -25.80
CA LYS A 666 -29.99 -32.71 -25.30
C LYS A 666 -28.64 -31.98 -25.31
N GLY A 667 -27.99 -31.93 -24.17
CA GLY A 667 -26.73 -31.22 -23.98
C GLY A 667 -26.86 -29.80 -23.41
N ASN A 668 -28.08 -29.25 -23.34
CA ASN A 668 -28.36 -27.89 -22.79
C ASN A 668 -29.20 -27.93 -21.50
N GLU A 669 -29.34 -29.14 -20.89
CA GLU A 669 -30.14 -29.30 -19.67
C GLU A 669 -29.53 -28.58 -18.45
N PHE A 670 -28.19 -28.47 -18.39
CA PHE A 670 -27.46 -27.84 -17.32
C PHE A 670 -26.53 -26.74 -17.83
N ALA A 671 -26.39 -25.68 -17.05
CA ALA A 671 -25.43 -24.63 -17.30
C ALA A 671 -24.68 -24.28 -16.02
N ARG A 672 -23.53 -23.64 -16.16
CA ARG A 672 -22.69 -23.20 -15.06
C ARG A 672 -23.07 -21.78 -14.63
N PRO A 673 -23.26 -21.51 -13.33
CA PRO A 673 -23.47 -20.14 -12.86
C PRO A 673 -22.15 -19.34 -12.92
N VAL A 674 -22.31 -18.01 -12.92
CA VAL A 674 -21.23 -17.07 -12.64
C VAL A 674 -21.35 -16.65 -11.18
N MET A 675 -20.23 -16.33 -10.53
CA MET A 675 -20.22 -15.87 -9.16
C MET A 675 -19.74 -14.42 -9.07
N VAL A 676 -20.51 -13.59 -8.36
CA VAL A 676 -20.10 -12.21 -8.02
C VAL A 676 -19.80 -12.17 -6.53
N HIS A 677 -18.54 -11.91 -6.18
CA HIS A 677 -18.12 -11.65 -4.82
C HIS A 677 -18.30 -10.17 -4.51
N ARG A 678 -18.79 -9.85 -3.33
CA ARG A 678 -18.83 -8.46 -2.90
C ARG A 678 -18.66 -8.30 -1.39
N ALA A 679 -17.98 -7.23 -1.00
CA ALA A 679 -17.94 -6.73 0.36
C ALA A 679 -18.08 -5.20 0.31
N MET A 680 -18.94 -4.62 1.16
CA MET A 680 -19.18 -3.17 1.21
C MET A 680 -18.29 -2.50 2.26
N LEU A 681 -18.12 -3.14 3.41
CA LEU A 681 -17.22 -2.65 4.47
C LEU A 681 -15.77 -3.10 4.26
N GLY A 682 -15.57 -4.16 3.47
CA GLY A 682 -14.35 -4.95 3.46
C GLY A 682 -14.28 -5.79 4.74
N SER A 683 -13.46 -5.45 5.73
CA SER A 683 -13.62 -6.01 7.08
C SER A 683 -14.29 -5.01 8.02
N VAL A 684 -15.10 -5.51 8.95
CA VAL A 684 -15.77 -4.68 9.97
C VAL A 684 -14.73 -3.95 10.81
N GLU A 685 -13.62 -4.60 11.14
CA GLU A 685 -12.48 -4.05 11.88
C GLU A 685 -11.84 -2.87 11.14
N ARG A 686 -11.56 -3.04 9.84
CA ARG A 686 -10.97 -1.99 9.01
C ARG A 686 -11.93 -0.83 8.84
N MET A 687 -13.20 -1.09 8.56
CA MET A 687 -14.21 -0.05 8.44
C MET A 687 -14.40 0.70 9.76
N PHE A 688 -14.40 0.01 10.89
CA PHE A 688 -14.43 0.65 12.21
C PHE A 688 -13.23 1.60 12.39
N ALA A 689 -12.01 1.19 12.03
CA ALA A 689 -10.84 2.05 12.08
C ALA A 689 -11.01 3.30 11.20
N VAL A 690 -11.44 3.12 9.95
CA VAL A 690 -11.66 4.20 9.00
C VAL A 690 -12.73 5.18 9.52
N LEU A 691 -13.85 4.69 10.04
CA LEU A 691 -14.91 5.51 10.62
C LEU A 691 -14.46 6.23 11.90
N CYS A 692 -13.69 5.54 12.76
CA CYS A 692 -13.11 6.13 13.98
C CYS A 692 -12.22 7.35 13.63
N GLU A 693 -11.40 7.24 12.61
CA GLU A 693 -10.53 8.31 12.12
C GLU A 693 -11.32 9.37 11.34
N HIS A 694 -12.30 8.97 10.53
CA HIS A 694 -13.18 9.87 9.79
C HIS A 694 -13.95 10.80 10.72
N TYR A 695 -14.62 10.26 11.73
CA TYR A 695 -15.36 11.04 12.72
C TYR A 695 -14.46 11.65 13.81
N GLY A 696 -13.18 11.24 13.91
CA GLY A 696 -12.28 11.69 14.99
C GLY A 696 -12.79 11.30 16.38
N GLY A 697 -13.48 10.17 16.50
CA GLY A 697 -14.10 9.69 17.74
C GLY A 697 -15.42 10.38 18.12
N LYS A 698 -15.93 11.30 17.30
CA LYS A 698 -17.23 11.95 17.47
C LYS A 698 -18.30 11.21 16.67
N TRP A 699 -18.73 10.11 17.22
CA TRP A 699 -19.66 9.20 16.55
C TRP A 699 -21.04 9.86 16.32
N PRO A 700 -21.65 9.68 15.13
CA PRO A 700 -23.02 10.10 14.91
C PRO A 700 -23.97 9.33 15.81
N LEU A 701 -25.10 9.90 16.20
CA LEU A 701 -26.02 9.36 17.22
C LEU A 701 -26.37 7.89 16.97
N TRP A 702 -26.69 7.52 15.74
CA TRP A 702 -27.12 6.16 15.39
C TRP A 702 -26.01 5.09 15.58
N LEU A 703 -24.75 5.52 15.60
CA LEU A 703 -23.57 4.64 15.76
C LEU A 703 -22.86 4.85 17.09
N SER A 704 -23.23 5.88 17.83
CA SER A 704 -22.56 6.26 19.08
C SER A 704 -22.77 5.22 20.18
N PRO A 705 -21.72 4.80 20.88
CA PRO A 705 -21.85 3.93 22.05
C PRO A 705 -22.26 4.69 23.32
N ARG A 706 -22.19 6.05 23.30
CA ARG A 706 -22.54 6.96 24.38
C ARG A 706 -23.48 8.02 23.84
N GLN A 707 -24.79 7.72 23.86
CA GLN A 707 -25.78 8.58 23.23
C GLN A 707 -26.27 9.68 24.16
N VAL A 708 -26.68 9.33 25.37
CA VAL A 708 -27.30 10.26 26.33
C VAL A 708 -26.65 10.14 27.71
N MET A 709 -26.21 11.25 28.28
CA MET A 709 -25.81 11.36 29.69
C MET A 709 -26.84 12.20 30.44
N ILE A 710 -27.43 11.65 31.51
CA ILE A 710 -28.38 12.34 32.39
C ILE A 710 -27.61 12.83 33.63
N ILE A 711 -27.71 14.12 33.92
CA ILE A 711 -26.94 14.78 34.97
C ILE A 711 -27.87 15.48 35.95
N PRO A 712 -27.98 14.98 37.19
CA PRO A 712 -28.75 15.66 38.25
C PRO A 712 -28.00 16.91 38.71
N VAL A 713 -28.71 18.03 38.83
CA VAL A 713 -28.18 19.29 39.41
C VAL A 713 -27.96 19.14 40.91
N HIS A 714 -28.85 18.40 41.58
CA HIS A 714 -28.78 18.06 43.01
C HIS A 714 -29.16 16.58 43.24
N LYS A 715 -28.69 15.99 44.30
CA LYS A 715 -28.95 14.58 44.68
C LYS A 715 -30.44 14.22 44.79
N ASP A 716 -31.29 15.18 45.07
CA ASP A 716 -32.73 14.96 45.21
C ASP A 716 -33.41 14.57 43.89
N TRP A 717 -32.72 14.80 42.77
CA TRP A 717 -33.17 14.42 41.41
C TRP A 717 -32.63 13.07 40.95
N ASN A 718 -31.87 12.38 41.81
CA ASN A 718 -31.21 11.12 41.38
C ASN A 718 -32.23 10.05 40.95
N ASP A 719 -33.30 9.86 41.68
CA ASP A 719 -34.33 8.84 41.39
C ASP A 719 -35.04 9.16 40.06
N TYR A 720 -35.39 10.42 39.85
CA TYR A 720 -36.00 10.86 38.60
C TYR A 720 -35.02 10.74 37.41
N CYS A 721 -33.73 11.04 37.60
CA CYS A 721 -32.71 10.81 36.58
C CYS A 721 -32.58 9.33 36.19
N GLN A 722 -32.73 8.42 37.15
CA GLN A 722 -32.75 6.97 36.86
C GLN A 722 -34.02 6.58 36.11
N GLU A 723 -35.18 7.12 36.47
CA GLU A 723 -36.43 6.90 35.72
C GLU A 723 -36.30 7.38 34.25
N VAL A 724 -35.72 8.56 34.04
CA VAL A 724 -35.47 9.09 32.68
C VAL A 724 -34.49 8.19 31.90
N ARG A 725 -33.43 7.71 32.57
CA ARG A 725 -32.48 6.77 31.96
C ARG A 725 -33.17 5.47 31.54
N ASP A 726 -34.03 4.90 32.43
CA ASP A 726 -34.73 3.65 32.18
C ASP A 726 -35.72 3.80 31.02
N LYS A 727 -36.46 4.89 30.93
CA LYS A 727 -37.35 5.20 29.78
C LYS A 727 -36.58 5.28 28.46
N LEU A 728 -35.43 5.95 28.44
CA LEU A 728 -34.59 6.03 27.25
C LEU A 728 -33.99 4.67 26.88
N HIS A 729 -33.60 3.88 27.89
CA HIS A 729 -33.08 2.53 27.66
C HIS A 729 -34.16 1.58 27.10
N ASP A 730 -35.39 1.65 27.60
CA ASP A 730 -36.50 0.85 27.10
C ASP A 730 -36.84 1.21 25.62
N GLU A 731 -36.63 2.45 25.23
CA GLU A 731 -36.73 2.89 23.82
C GLU A 731 -35.49 2.55 22.97
N GLY A 732 -34.53 1.82 23.54
CA GLY A 732 -33.34 1.32 22.83
C GLY A 732 -32.17 2.30 22.73
N PHE A 733 -32.15 3.38 23.50
CA PHE A 733 -31.02 4.30 23.56
C PHE A 733 -29.99 3.87 24.60
N TYR A 734 -28.71 4.09 24.31
CA TYR A 734 -27.62 3.97 25.28
C TYR A 734 -27.60 5.19 26.19
N ALA A 735 -28.31 5.16 27.28
CA ALA A 735 -28.41 6.23 28.24
C ALA A 735 -27.70 5.86 29.56
N ASP A 736 -26.89 6.78 30.06
CA ASP A 736 -26.16 6.67 31.31
C ASP A 736 -26.57 7.83 32.24
N VAL A 737 -26.39 7.66 33.56
CA VAL A 737 -26.66 8.68 34.55
C VAL A 737 -25.46 8.89 35.46
N ASP A 738 -25.03 10.14 35.68
CA ASP A 738 -23.91 10.46 36.57
C ASP A 738 -24.42 10.77 37.99
N LEU A 739 -24.49 9.75 38.84
CA LEU A 739 -24.83 9.86 40.25
C LEU A 739 -23.62 10.07 41.18
N SER A 740 -22.43 10.35 40.61
CA SER A 740 -21.22 10.57 41.38
C SER A 740 -21.37 11.79 42.33
N LYS A 741 -20.50 11.86 43.35
CA LYS A 741 -20.39 13.00 44.25
C LYS A 741 -19.68 14.22 43.66
N SER A 742 -19.38 14.19 42.34
CA SER A 742 -18.73 15.29 41.65
C SER A 742 -19.64 16.53 41.57
N THR A 743 -19.04 17.71 41.46
CA THR A 743 -19.81 18.94 41.23
C THR A 743 -20.50 18.90 39.86
N PHE A 744 -21.62 19.57 39.73
CA PHE A 744 -22.38 19.66 38.48
C PHE A 744 -21.51 20.02 37.27
N GLN A 745 -20.67 21.04 37.38
CA GLN A 745 -19.77 21.49 36.31
C GLN A 745 -18.78 20.38 35.91
N LYS A 746 -18.28 19.60 36.89
CA LYS A 746 -17.37 18.49 36.63
C LYS A 746 -18.09 17.34 35.90
N LYS A 747 -19.34 17.01 36.27
CA LYS A 747 -20.16 16.01 35.59
C LYS A 747 -20.41 16.40 34.13
N VAL A 748 -20.84 17.65 33.89
CA VAL A 748 -21.03 18.18 32.52
C VAL A 748 -19.73 18.10 31.71
N ARG A 749 -18.61 18.52 32.32
CA ARG A 749 -17.32 18.47 31.64
C ARG A 749 -16.85 17.03 31.35
N SER A 750 -17.07 16.12 32.27
CA SER A 750 -16.76 14.69 32.07
C SER A 750 -17.54 14.12 30.89
N ALA A 751 -18.86 14.33 30.85
CA ALA A 751 -19.70 13.88 29.74
C ALA A 751 -19.31 14.47 28.37
N GLN A 752 -18.84 15.74 28.35
CA GLN A 752 -18.27 16.34 27.13
C GLN A 752 -16.97 15.67 26.69
N VAL A 753 -16.07 15.37 27.63
CA VAL A 753 -14.79 14.69 27.34
C VAL A 753 -15.03 13.26 26.87
N ASP A 754 -16.03 12.57 27.44
CA ASP A 754 -16.43 11.22 27.07
C ASP A 754 -17.22 11.16 25.75
N GLN A 755 -17.51 12.33 25.15
CA GLN A 755 -18.15 12.46 23.82
C GLN A 755 -19.58 11.91 23.77
N TYR A 756 -20.39 12.12 24.84
CA TYR A 756 -21.84 11.89 24.75
C TYR A 756 -22.49 12.84 23.73
N ASN A 757 -23.41 12.30 22.93
CA ASN A 757 -24.13 13.11 21.94
C ASN A 757 -25.04 14.13 22.58
N PHE A 758 -25.77 13.73 23.64
CA PHE A 758 -26.68 14.56 24.41
C PHE A 758 -26.37 14.54 25.88
N GLN A 759 -26.58 15.67 26.55
CA GLN A 759 -26.52 15.79 27.99
C GLN A 759 -27.86 16.36 28.47
N LEU A 760 -28.62 15.57 29.23
CA LEU A 760 -29.87 15.96 29.84
C LEU A 760 -29.58 16.43 31.26
N VAL A 761 -29.77 17.71 31.52
CA VAL A 761 -29.58 18.31 32.83
C VAL A 761 -30.94 18.35 33.55
N VAL A 762 -31.03 17.71 34.69
CA VAL A 762 -32.29 17.57 35.47
C VAL A 762 -32.21 18.39 36.74
N GLY A 763 -33.17 19.28 36.93
CA GLY A 763 -33.27 20.18 38.12
C GLY A 763 -34.69 20.71 38.32
N GLY A 764 -34.90 21.55 39.31
CA GLY A 764 -36.22 22.09 39.72
C GLY A 764 -36.77 23.26 38.89
N LYS A 765 -36.10 23.62 37.77
CA LYS A 765 -36.64 24.52 36.76
C LYS A 765 -36.63 23.79 35.44
N GLU A 766 -37.79 23.54 34.91
CA GLU A 766 -37.97 23.05 33.55
C GLU A 766 -37.50 24.07 32.53
#